data_5df5d5408df56d3b358f95891a5fe498
#
_entry.id   5df5d5408df56d3b358f95891a5fe498
#
_cell.length_a   1.000
_cell.length_b   1.000
_cell.length_c   1.000
_cell.angle_alpha   90.00
_cell.angle_beta   90.00
_cell.angle_gamma   90.00
#
_symmetry.space_group_name_H-M   'P 1'
#
loop_
_entity.id
_entity.type
_entity.pdbx_description
1 polymer ?
#
loop_
_entity_poly.entity_id
_entity_poly.type
_entity_poly.pdbx_seq_one_letter_code
_entity_poly.pdbx_strand_id
1 'polypeptide(L)'
;VGRLASAYGQAVAAHRAARIHLDNARAAWHAAPPPAPPEADPDLVARLARVGGALAAPAPGTPLTGTPLPVRLGEAVTAGGGFPVLVPLGGGHHLSIDADARDPRAAALLRAVVLRMLATAPPGGLRVAGLDAAALGATFGPLRPLVDAGVLDPPAITEAEVAALLDDAERHARAARDGKRDDQELLLVVAASAPPPCEAARLAALTHAGPAAAVCVLVGGWQSGPSVTPPPALGTTTALRLTPDGYAHVGDPPGAPFSADGTGLAVPVLLDGDPPPAAVSALAGHLDAAVRRHAVVGFAELLPPHRWTESGRAGLRTVVGRAGRESVSVAFDDATPHWLVGGRTGGGKTVFLLDVLYGLAARYSPAELQLYLLDFKEGVSFTEFVPTERDPAWLPHARTVGIESDREYGVAVLRELRRELHRRATLLKRHGVTKLADLPADVASPRVVAVVDEFQVLLAGRDAIARESVDLLEELARKGRSYGVHLVLASQSTTGIESLYGRAEAVFGQFALRVALPGGSGVLDRDNPSAATLSVGTAVLNTAAGAAGADTVVRFPDAHAETGVLARLRHELWQTRPAGARPPSVFRGYEGARVEEDATFAGLRPGGRRPLALVGRTVDIDGTSALFMMDTSPGRHLAVVGTAVTAAEVLRAATLSLARQHGPGEVRFLLAPLVAAADTVVDDTVAALVAAGHTVERLDAHALRDRVVSLAAPPPGPAASGVPAPATSPATLTSGGPARSYLVVFGMDAASAVFAAVDPVTFRSAHEDLRALLRQGPGRGVHLLGWWRGLRRLADDLGGTQNRDDVACLVALNVTGAELGLHLGVHDLAYQPRADRALLVDRHDQRVRLIVPFTRDGHPPDEES
;
A
#
# COMPACT_ATOMS: atom_id res chain seq x y z
N VAL A 1 63.27 -23.24 -20.58
CA VAL A 1 62.64 -24.12 -19.58
C VAL A 1 63.67 -24.40 -18.43
N GLY A 2 64.95 -24.72 -18.71
CA GLY A 2 65.92 -25.09 -17.68
C GLY A 2 66.28 -23.97 -16.65
N ARG A 3 66.35 -22.69 -17.08
CA ARG A 3 66.67 -21.57 -16.21
C ARG A 3 65.51 -21.23 -15.24
N LEU A 4 64.27 -21.36 -15.67
CA LEU A 4 63.07 -21.15 -14.84
C LEU A 4 62.92 -22.26 -13.79
N ALA A 5 63.18 -23.52 -14.17
CA ALA A 5 63.13 -24.64 -13.23
C ALA A 5 64.21 -24.55 -12.17
N SER A 6 65.43 -24.08 -12.55
CA SER A 6 66.51 -23.81 -11.60
C SER A 6 66.21 -22.65 -10.66
N ALA A 7 65.65 -21.55 -11.16
CA ALA A 7 65.24 -20.41 -10.33
C ALA A 7 64.10 -20.79 -9.36
N TYR A 8 63.15 -21.57 -9.82
CA TYR A 8 62.10 -22.11 -8.96
C TYR A 8 62.64 -23.05 -7.87
N GLY A 9 63.55 -23.93 -8.22
CA GLY A 9 64.25 -24.85 -7.28
C GLY A 9 65.02 -24.07 -6.20
N GLN A 10 65.72 -22.96 -6.59
CA GLN A 10 66.42 -22.09 -5.66
C GLN A 10 65.48 -21.31 -4.75
N ALA A 11 64.37 -20.81 -5.28
CA ALA A 11 63.36 -20.11 -4.47
C ALA A 11 62.66 -21.03 -3.45
N VAL A 12 62.33 -22.28 -3.85
CA VAL A 12 61.80 -23.28 -2.91
C VAL A 12 62.83 -23.68 -1.84
N ALA A 13 64.10 -23.80 -2.20
CA ALA A 13 65.17 -24.11 -1.23
C ALA A 13 65.37 -22.94 -0.23
N ALA A 14 65.40 -21.71 -0.72
CA ALA A 14 65.50 -20.51 0.11
C ALA A 14 64.30 -20.40 1.06
N HIS A 15 63.09 -20.66 0.55
CA HIS A 15 61.87 -20.63 1.37
C HIS A 15 61.89 -21.70 2.47
N ARG A 16 62.33 -22.92 2.15
CA ARG A 16 62.51 -24.00 3.17
C ARG A 16 63.55 -23.66 4.21
N ALA A 17 64.70 -23.09 3.83
CA ALA A 17 65.72 -22.63 4.75
C ALA A 17 65.25 -21.52 5.66
N ALA A 18 64.54 -20.51 5.11
CA ALA A 18 63.92 -19.44 5.88
C ALA A 18 62.90 -19.97 6.90
N ARG A 19 62.09 -20.96 6.49
CA ARG A 19 61.12 -21.59 7.38
C ARG A 19 61.80 -22.35 8.53
N ILE A 20 62.87 -23.11 8.26
CA ILE A 20 63.63 -23.79 9.30
C ILE A 20 64.27 -22.77 10.26
N HIS A 21 64.81 -21.66 9.74
CA HIS A 21 65.37 -20.61 10.61
C HIS A 21 64.26 -19.95 11.46
N LEU A 22 63.10 -19.77 10.93
CA LEU A 22 61.94 -19.22 11.66
C LEU A 22 61.46 -20.18 12.76
N ASP A 23 61.38 -21.48 12.45
CA ASP A 23 60.98 -22.50 13.41
C ASP A 23 62.03 -22.69 14.53
N ASN A 24 63.31 -22.60 14.18
CA ASN A 24 64.36 -22.64 15.17
C ASN A 24 64.39 -21.38 16.05
N ALA A 25 64.20 -20.21 15.49
CA ALA A 25 64.05 -18.96 16.23
C ALA A 25 62.83 -18.98 17.15
N ARG A 26 61.70 -19.52 16.70
CA ARG A 26 60.49 -19.73 17.52
C ARG A 26 60.75 -20.71 18.66
N ALA A 27 61.43 -21.83 18.39
CA ALA A 27 61.81 -22.81 19.43
C ALA A 27 62.79 -22.22 20.49
N ALA A 28 63.79 -21.47 20.05
CA ALA A 28 64.70 -20.75 20.95
C ALA A 28 64.00 -19.69 21.78
N TRP A 29 63.05 -19.00 21.17
CA TRP A 29 62.19 -18.00 21.80
C TRP A 29 61.32 -18.60 22.91
N HIS A 30 60.64 -19.72 22.65
CA HIS A 30 59.83 -20.44 23.64
C HIS A 30 60.67 -21.14 24.74
N ALA A 31 61.96 -21.34 24.51
CA ALA A 31 62.86 -21.91 25.47
C ALA A 31 63.54 -20.87 26.40
N ALA A 32 63.45 -19.58 26.08
CA ALA A 32 63.95 -18.50 26.93
C ALA A 32 63.06 -18.34 28.17
N PRO A 33 63.61 -18.31 29.40
CA PRO A 33 62.77 -18.00 30.55
C PRO A 33 62.22 -16.61 30.44
N PRO A 34 60.94 -16.42 30.80
CA PRO A 34 60.33 -15.06 30.77
C PRO A 34 61.13 -14.12 31.64
N PRO A 35 61.30 -12.83 31.25
CA PRO A 35 62.01 -11.86 32.07
C PRO A 35 61.34 -11.74 33.44
N ALA A 36 62.18 -11.63 34.52
CA ALA A 36 61.66 -11.45 35.85
C ALA A 36 60.77 -10.17 35.92
N PRO A 37 59.55 -10.24 36.50
CA PRO A 37 58.70 -9.09 36.65
C PRO A 37 59.45 -7.98 37.40
N PRO A 38 59.24 -6.67 36.98
CA PRO A 38 59.88 -5.54 37.65
C PRO A 38 59.40 -5.45 39.09
N GLU A 39 60.35 -5.03 40.01
CA GLU A 39 60.02 -4.73 41.41
C GLU A 39 59.10 -3.50 41.50
N ALA A 40 58.05 -3.61 42.28
CA ALA A 40 57.12 -2.52 42.55
C ALA A 40 56.65 -2.65 44.01
N ASP A 41 56.32 -1.48 44.59
CA ASP A 41 55.80 -1.41 45.95
C ASP A 41 54.47 -2.18 46.06
N PRO A 42 54.43 -3.26 46.88
CA PRO A 42 53.22 -4.09 47.01
C PRO A 42 51.99 -3.29 47.46
N ASP A 43 52.12 -2.30 48.30
CA ASP A 43 51.02 -1.48 48.80
C ASP A 43 50.46 -0.58 47.69
N LEU A 44 51.36 -0.05 46.85
CA LEU A 44 50.95 0.71 45.67
C LEU A 44 50.21 -0.18 44.67
N VAL A 45 50.73 -1.38 44.39
CA VAL A 45 50.10 -2.36 43.49
C VAL A 45 48.73 -2.75 43.99
N ALA A 46 48.57 -3.03 45.31
CA ALA A 46 47.29 -3.35 45.91
C ALA A 46 46.26 -2.20 45.82
N ARG A 47 46.74 -0.95 45.94
CA ARG A 47 45.90 0.25 45.77
C ARG A 47 45.46 0.41 44.31
N LEU A 48 46.41 0.26 43.36
CA LEU A 48 46.10 0.33 41.91
C LEU A 48 45.17 -0.80 41.50
N ALA A 49 45.34 -2.01 42.00
CA ALA A 49 44.42 -3.12 41.75
C ALA A 49 43.01 -2.85 42.22
N ARG A 50 42.84 -2.26 43.40
CA ARG A 50 41.54 -1.93 43.96
C ARG A 50 40.86 -0.79 43.21
N VAL A 51 41.57 0.31 42.97
CA VAL A 51 41.01 1.49 42.25
C VAL A 51 40.78 1.14 40.79
N GLY A 52 41.73 0.51 40.11
CA GLY A 52 41.61 0.08 38.74
C GLY A 52 40.47 -0.94 38.52
N GLY A 53 40.30 -1.88 39.46
CA GLY A 53 39.19 -2.83 39.44
C GLY A 53 37.83 -2.15 39.50
N ALA A 54 37.70 -1.12 40.36
CA ALA A 54 36.48 -0.35 40.45
C ALA A 54 36.17 0.46 39.15
N LEU A 55 37.21 1.06 38.54
CA LEU A 55 37.09 1.82 37.31
C LEU A 55 36.93 0.95 36.06
N ALA A 56 37.39 -0.32 36.11
CA ALA A 56 37.26 -1.27 34.99
C ALA A 56 35.82 -1.80 34.77
N ALA A 57 34.94 -1.56 35.73
CA ALA A 57 33.54 -1.99 35.68
C ALA A 57 32.57 -0.78 35.77
N PRO A 58 32.55 0.07 34.73
CA PRO A 58 31.64 1.21 34.70
C PRO A 58 30.19 0.71 34.71
N ALA A 59 29.28 1.55 35.22
CA ALA A 59 27.86 1.23 35.29
C ALA A 59 27.27 1.05 33.87
N PRO A 60 26.46 0.00 33.63
CA PRO A 60 25.74 -0.11 32.37
C PRO A 60 24.87 1.13 32.08
N GLY A 61 24.84 1.55 30.82
CA GLY A 61 24.10 2.76 30.40
C GLY A 61 24.88 4.06 30.54
N THR A 62 26.21 4.00 30.76
CA THR A 62 27.06 5.19 30.77
C THR A 62 27.16 5.81 29.37
N PRO A 63 26.89 7.13 29.21
CA PRO A 63 27.09 7.82 27.93
C PRO A 63 28.54 7.75 27.47
N LEU A 64 28.76 7.45 26.18
CA LEU A 64 30.11 7.27 25.60
C LEU A 64 30.61 8.52 24.85
N THR A 65 29.75 9.52 24.65
CA THR A 65 30.08 10.76 23.95
C THR A 65 30.47 11.87 24.93
N GLY A 66 31.44 12.68 24.53
CA GLY A 66 31.88 13.85 25.31
C GLY A 66 32.92 13.55 26.38
N THR A 67 32.84 12.47 27.14
CA THR A 67 33.80 12.08 28.17
C THR A 67 34.45 10.73 27.84
N PRO A 68 35.77 10.59 27.90
CA PRO A 68 36.40 9.31 27.63
C PRO A 68 36.06 8.28 28.70
N LEU A 69 35.84 7.04 28.26
CA LEU A 69 35.59 5.89 29.10
C LEU A 69 36.93 5.22 29.45
N PRO A 70 37.23 4.89 30.74
CA PRO A 70 38.35 4.06 31.10
C PRO A 70 38.10 2.61 30.70
N VAL A 71 38.82 2.13 29.67
CA VAL A 71 38.66 0.77 29.14
C VAL A 71 39.85 -0.07 29.48
N ARG A 72 39.64 -1.24 30.07
CA ARG A 72 40.71 -2.19 30.45
C ARG A 72 41.31 -2.81 29.18
N LEU A 73 42.65 -2.81 29.08
CA LEU A 73 43.43 -3.50 28.05
C LEU A 73 43.98 -4.84 28.52
N GLY A 74 44.28 -4.93 29.80
CA GLY A 74 44.99 -6.10 30.39
C GLY A 74 45.37 -5.87 31.81
N GLU A 75 46.40 -6.61 32.26
CA GLU A 75 46.92 -6.54 33.62
C GLU A 75 48.42 -6.26 33.60
N ALA A 76 48.84 -5.24 34.30
CA ALA A 76 50.26 -4.98 34.55
C ALA A 76 50.83 -6.04 35.46
N VAL A 77 51.99 -6.59 35.14
CA VAL A 77 52.62 -7.69 35.88
C VAL A 77 53.82 -7.18 36.59
N THR A 78 53.85 -7.28 37.94
CA THR A 78 54.96 -6.86 38.79
C THR A 78 55.32 -7.96 39.80
N ALA A 79 56.48 -7.91 40.43
CA ALA A 79 56.84 -8.80 41.50
C ALA A 79 55.92 -8.68 42.73
N GLY A 80 55.28 -7.56 42.93
CA GLY A 80 54.29 -7.29 44.01
C GLY A 80 52.85 -7.69 43.72
N GLY A 81 52.55 -8.26 42.53
CA GLY A 81 51.22 -8.58 42.05
C GLY A 81 50.85 -7.88 40.76
N GLY A 82 49.58 -7.94 40.40
CA GLY A 82 49.06 -7.28 39.17
C GLY A 82 48.00 -6.24 39.46
N PHE A 83 47.80 -5.33 38.52
CA PHE A 83 46.70 -4.33 38.54
C PHE A 83 46.17 -4.11 37.10
N PRO A 84 44.87 -3.82 36.94
CA PRO A 84 44.30 -3.60 35.62
C PRO A 84 44.81 -2.29 35.00
N VAL A 85 45.18 -2.37 33.71
CA VAL A 85 45.64 -1.24 32.91
C VAL A 85 44.47 -0.69 32.13
N LEU A 86 44.12 0.57 32.39
CA LEU A 86 43.01 1.28 31.79
C LEU A 86 43.49 2.40 30.89
N VAL A 87 42.90 2.53 29.74
CA VAL A 87 43.14 3.66 28.82
C VAL A 87 41.82 4.37 28.48
N PRO A 88 41.87 5.71 28.23
CA PRO A 88 40.68 6.43 27.82
C PRO A 88 40.32 6.07 26.37
N LEU A 89 39.04 5.71 26.12
CA LEU A 89 38.49 5.53 24.79
C LEU A 89 37.16 6.28 24.65
N GLY A 90 36.80 6.71 23.42
CA GLY A 90 35.69 7.62 23.21
C GLY A 90 36.02 9.05 23.66
N GLY A 91 35.08 9.99 23.54
CA GLY A 91 35.37 11.38 23.88
C GLY A 91 36.55 11.99 23.10
N GLY A 92 36.81 11.52 21.88
CA GLY A 92 37.97 11.95 21.07
C GLY A 92 39.25 11.18 21.33
N HIS A 93 39.23 10.11 22.13
CA HIS A 93 40.41 9.26 22.43
C HIS A 93 40.30 7.95 21.64
N HIS A 94 41.46 7.48 21.13
CA HIS A 94 41.61 6.36 20.20
C HIS A 94 42.67 5.39 20.66
N LEU A 95 42.78 4.20 20.04
CA LEU A 95 43.78 3.19 20.31
C LEU A 95 44.45 2.73 19.01
N SER A 96 45.79 2.63 19.02
CA SER A 96 46.54 1.98 17.94
C SER A 96 47.36 0.80 18.48
N ILE A 97 47.49 -0.27 17.72
CA ILE A 97 48.30 -1.42 18.00
C ILE A 97 49.30 -1.57 16.86
N ASP A 98 50.59 -1.79 17.20
CA ASP A 98 51.67 -1.95 16.21
C ASP A 98 51.58 -3.23 15.39
N ALA A 99 50.86 -4.23 15.88
CA ALA A 99 50.56 -5.48 15.18
C ALA A 99 49.11 -5.53 14.70
N ASP A 100 48.86 -6.12 13.54
CA ASP A 100 47.50 -6.33 13.02
C ASP A 100 46.86 -7.59 13.62
N ALA A 101 45.60 -7.83 13.32
CA ALA A 101 44.81 -8.94 13.86
C ALA A 101 45.24 -10.33 13.38
N ARG A 102 46.30 -10.45 12.57
CA ARG A 102 46.99 -11.72 12.33
C ARG A 102 47.77 -12.17 13.58
N ASP A 103 48.18 -11.23 14.44
CA ASP A 103 48.61 -11.57 15.80
C ASP A 103 47.38 -11.87 16.67
N PRO A 104 47.23 -13.08 17.22
CA PRO A 104 46.07 -13.47 18.00
C PRO A 104 45.83 -12.60 19.24
N ARG A 105 46.87 -11.97 19.80
CA ARG A 105 46.74 -11.04 20.93
C ARG A 105 46.05 -9.73 20.52
N ALA A 106 46.43 -9.17 19.38
CA ALA A 106 45.80 -7.98 18.82
C ALA A 106 44.34 -8.25 18.48
N ALA A 107 44.06 -9.38 17.83
CA ALA A 107 42.70 -9.80 17.50
C ALA A 107 41.81 -9.98 18.74
N ALA A 108 42.33 -10.68 19.77
CA ALA A 108 41.63 -10.92 21.02
C ALA A 108 41.34 -9.61 21.76
N LEU A 109 42.32 -8.69 21.83
CA LEU A 109 42.15 -7.40 22.47
C LEU A 109 41.10 -6.56 21.78
N LEU A 110 41.11 -6.46 20.44
CA LEU A 110 40.11 -5.71 19.68
C LEU A 110 38.69 -6.23 19.99
N ARG A 111 38.46 -7.54 19.99
CA ARG A 111 37.19 -8.15 20.36
C ARG A 111 36.80 -7.89 21.81
N ALA A 112 37.76 -7.99 22.75
CA ALA A 112 37.52 -7.71 24.18
C ALA A 112 37.10 -6.25 24.42
N VAL A 113 37.78 -5.30 23.75
CA VAL A 113 37.43 -3.86 23.84
C VAL A 113 36.06 -3.59 23.26
N VAL A 114 35.73 -4.14 22.07
CA VAL A 114 34.38 -4.00 21.45
C VAL A 114 33.32 -4.51 22.42
N LEU A 115 33.50 -5.70 22.99
CA LEU A 115 32.51 -6.29 23.90
C LEU A 115 32.30 -5.44 25.16
N ARG A 116 33.38 -4.90 25.75
CA ARG A 116 33.30 -4.02 26.94
C ARG A 116 32.59 -2.72 26.65
N MET A 117 32.91 -2.10 25.54
CA MET A 117 32.23 -0.83 25.15
C MET A 117 30.75 -1.06 24.90
N LEU A 118 30.38 -2.15 24.24
CA LEU A 118 28.96 -2.52 24.02
C LEU A 118 28.23 -2.84 25.34
N ALA A 119 28.88 -3.49 26.28
CA ALA A 119 28.30 -3.83 27.58
C ALA A 119 28.09 -2.59 28.47
N THR A 120 28.88 -1.53 28.24
CA THR A 120 28.82 -0.27 29.01
C THR A 120 27.85 0.71 28.39
N ALA A 121 27.74 0.74 27.06
CA ALA A 121 26.91 1.67 26.31
C ALA A 121 25.43 1.58 26.72
N PRO A 122 24.70 2.70 26.73
CA PRO A 122 23.25 2.61 26.73
C PRO A 122 22.76 1.95 25.44
N PRO A 123 21.62 1.24 25.45
CA PRO A 123 21.08 0.64 24.25
C PRO A 123 20.99 1.66 23.12
N GLY A 124 21.67 1.33 21.99
CA GLY A 124 21.78 2.24 20.85
C GLY A 124 22.74 3.42 21.01
N GLY A 125 23.47 3.57 22.10
CA GLY A 125 24.50 4.62 22.27
C GLY A 125 25.86 4.31 21.63
N LEU A 126 26.04 3.09 21.08
CA LEU A 126 27.26 2.66 20.39
C LEU A 126 26.93 1.93 19.11
N ARG A 127 27.47 2.37 18.00
CA ARG A 127 27.50 1.65 16.72
C ARG A 127 28.91 1.20 16.43
N VAL A 128 29.10 -0.04 15.98
CA VAL A 128 30.41 -0.63 15.71
C VAL A 128 30.52 -0.96 14.22
N ALA A 129 31.55 -0.40 13.58
CA ALA A 129 31.86 -0.63 12.17
C ALA A 129 33.23 -1.31 12.05
N GLY A 130 33.28 -2.52 11.51
CA GLY A 130 34.46 -3.33 11.37
C GLY A 130 35.14 -3.24 10.00
N LEU A 131 36.49 -3.15 9.97
CA LEU A 131 37.33 -3.23 8.77
C LEU A 131 38.23 -4.43 8.88
N ASP A 132 38.18 -5.41 7.97
CA ASP A 132 39.07 -6.61 7.98
C ASP A 132 39.32 -7.14 6.56
N ALA A 133 39.92 -6.34 5.73
CA ALA A 133 40.29 -6.73 4.36
C ALA A 133 41.42 -7.77 4.34
N ALA A 134 42.32 -7.74 5.36
CA ALA A 134 43.49 -8.61 5.42
C ALA A 134 43.16 -10.07 5.78
N ALA A 135 42.12 -10.30 6.62
CA ALA A 135 41.71 -11.64 7.04
C ALA A 135 40.28 -11.97 6.59
N LEU A 136 39.73 -11.21 5.61
CA LEU A 136 38.40 -11.43 5.01
C LEU A 136 37.28 -11.57 6.06
N GLY A 137 37.33 -10.73 7.10
CA GLY A 137 36.32 -10.66 8.15
C GLY A 137 36.52 -11.69 9.28
N ALA A 138 37.55 -12.56 9.23
CA ALA A 138 37.76 -13.61 10.20
C ALA A 138 38.00 -13.07 11.62
N THR A 139 38.58 -11.88 11.78
CA THR A 139 38.76 -11.21 13.07
C THR A 139 37.48 -11.05 13.85
N PHE A 140 36.36 -10.74 13.15
CA PHE A 140 35.04 -10.55 13.74
C PHE A 140 34.20 -11.82 13.83
N GLY A 141 34.68 -12.96 13.31
CA GLY A 141 33.98 -14.24 13.34
C GLY A 141 33.44 -14.63 14.73
N PRO A 142 34.22 -14.55 15.82
CA PRO A 142 33.71 -14.79 17.17
C PRO A 142 32.61 -13.85 17.66
N LEU A 143 32.46 -12.69 17.05
CA LEU A 143 31.41 -11.70 17.34
C LEU A 143 30.14 -11.86 16.47
N ARG A 144 30.06 -12.93 15.67
CA ARG A 144 28.91 -13.23 14.79
C ARG A 144 27.54 -13.11 15.48
N PRO A 145 27.36 -13.55 16.73
CA PRO A 145 26.07 -13.34 17.42
C PRO A 145 25.63 -11.88 17.54
N LEU A 146 26.58 -10.93 17.58
CA LEU A 146 26.27 -9.49 17.59
C LEU A 146 25.90 -8.97 16.22
N VAL A 147 26.46 -9.56 15.15
CA VAL A 147 26.05 -9.25 13.75
C VAL A 147 24.64 -9.77 13.50
N ASP A 148 24.36 -11.01 13.91
CA ASP A 148 23.05 -11.63 13.75
C ASP A 148 21.95 -10.90 14.56
N ALA A 149 22.34 -10.25 15.68
CA ALA A 149 21.47 -9.40 16.49
C ALA A 149 21.32 -7.95 15.95
N GLY A 150 22.00 -7.61 14.84
CA GLY A 150 21.96 -6.24 14.26
C GLY A 150 22.63 -5.17 15.11
N VAL A 151 23.55 -5.56 16.01
CA VAL A 151 24.30 -4.66 16.90
C VAL A 151 25.65 -4.27 16.31
N LEU A 152 26.24 -5.15 15.52
CA LEU A 152 27.48 -4.96 14.80
C LEU A 152 27.19 -5.08 13.29
N ASP A 153 27.66 -4.13 12.52
CA ASP A 153 27.58 -4.21 11.05
C ASP A 153 28.50 -5.32 10.51
N PRO A 154 28.16 -5.99 9.41
CA PRO A 154 29.09 -6.90 8.75
C PRO A 154 30.41 -6.17 8.45
N PRO A 155 31.59 -6.81 8.73
CA PRO A 155 32.87 -6.13 8.51
C PRO A 155 33.11 -5.88 7.02
N ALA A 156 33.63 -4.71 6.68
CA ALA A 156 34.08 -4.35 5.35
C ALA A 156 35.34 -5.15 4.98
N ILE A 157 35.27 -5.91 3.89
CA ILE A 157 36.35 -6.80 3.45
C ILE A 157 36.92 -6.46 2.07
N THR A 158 36.18 -5.71 1.26
CA THR A 158 36.64 -5.25 -0.05
C THR A 158 37.04 -3.76 0.00
N GLU A 159 37.85 -3.32 -0.96
CA GLU A 159 38.23 -1.90 -1.05
C GLU A 159 37.01 -0.97 -1.18
N ALA A 160 36.00 -1.37 -1.94
CA ALA A 160 34.78 -0.59 -2.09
C ALA A 160 33.96 -0.48 -0.79
N GLU A 161 33.86 -1.58 -0.03
CA GLU A 161 33.19 -1.60 1.27
C GLU A 161 33.94 -0.76 2.30
N VAL A 162 35.28 -0.81 2.28
CA VAL A 162 36.15 0.02 3.16
C VAL A 162 35.96 1.51 2.84
N ALA A 163 35.93 1.89 1.56
CA ALA A 163 35.68 3.25 1.14
C ALA A 163 34.29 3.73 1.58
N ALA A 164 33.26 2.90 1.40
CA ALA A 164 31.87 3.19 1.79
C ALA A 164 31.74 3.36 3.32
N LEU A 165 32.41 2.50 4.11
CA LEU A 165 32.44 2.61 5.58
C LEU A 165 33.09 3.92 6.02
N LEU A 166 34.20 4.33 5.40
CA LEU A 166 34.86 5.61 5.73
C LEU A 166 34.01 6.81 5.32
N ASP A 167 33.32 6.73 4.18
CA ASP A 167 32.35 7.76 3.76
C ASP A 167 31.22 7.93 4.80
N ASP A 168 30.74 6.81 5.37
CA ASP A 168 29.75 6.82 6.42
C ASP A 168 30.29 7.40 7.73
N ALA A 169 31.50 7.01 8.14
CA ALA A 169 32.15 7.54 9.33
C ALA A 169 32.41 9.05 9.24
N GLU A 170 32.81 9.56 8.07
CA GLU A 170 32.97 10.99 7.83
C GLU A 170 31.64 11.75 7.86
N ARG A 171 30.57 11.17 7.31
CA ARG A 171 29.22 11.74 7.40
C ARG A 171 28.73 11.78 8.85
N HIS A 172 28.93 10.69 9.60
CA HIS A 172 28.63 10.64 11.03
C HIS A 172 29.34 11.75 11.80
N ALA A 173 30.66 11.88 11.61
CA ALA A 173 31.46 12.89 12.28
C ALA A 173 31.00 14.34 11.97
N ARG A 174 30.62 14.62 10.73
CA ARG A 174 30.07 15.92 10.33
C ARG A 174 28.70 16.17 10.96
N ALA A 175 27.79 15.21 10.90
CA ALA A 175 26.44 15.31 11.45
C ALA A 175 26.47 15.53 12.98
N ALA A 176 27.37 14.84 13.70
CA ALA A 176 27.55 15.01 15.13
C ALA A 176 28.05 16.44 15.48
N ARG A 177 29.03 16.96 14.73
CA ARG A 177 29.54 18.33 14.91
C ARG A 177 28.49 19.41 14.62
N ASP A 178 27.66 19.19 13.62
CA ASP A 178 26.63 20.16 13.21
C ASP A 178 25.44 20.21 14.18
N GLY A 179 25.40 19.35 15.22
CA GLY A 179 24.28 19.27 16.16
C GLY A 179 22.97 18.84 15.52
N LYS A 180 23.01 18.19 14.34
CA LYS A 180 21.84 17.73 13.61
C LYS A 180 21.32 16.38 14.09
N ARG A 181 21.96 15.78 15.07
CA ARG A 181 21.56 14.53 15.71
C ARG A 181 21.18 14.77 17.15
N ASP A 182 19.98 14.41 17.52
CA ASP A 182 19.50 14.39 18.92
C ASP A 182 20.15 13.24 19.73
N ASP A 183 20.85 12.32 19.08
CA ASP A 183 21.37 11.10 19.67
C ASP A 183 22.87 11.20 19.97
N GLN A 184 23.22 10.94 21.23
CA GLN A 184 24.60 10.80 21.67
C GLN A 184 25.21 9.45 21.26
N GLU A 185 25.07 9.04 20.00
CA GLU A 185 25.64 7.79 19.49
C GLU A 185 27.12 7.95 19.19
N LEU A 186 27.95 7.08 19.80
CA LEU A 186 29.36 6.97 19.44
C LEU A 186 29.52 5.96 18.29
N LEU A 187 30.25 6.33 17.24
CA LEU A 187 30.70 5.41 16.21
C LEU A 187 32.08 4.86 16.56
N LEU A 188 32.16 3.54 16.80
CA LEU A 188 33.41 2.82 17.01
C LEU A 188 33.87 2.18 15.69
N VAL A 189 34.90 2.70 15.09
CA VAL A 189 35.53 2.15 13.89
C VAL A 189 36.68 1.24 14.33
N VAL A 190 36.57 -0.06 13.97
CA VAL A 190 37.56 -1.09 14.36
C VAL A 190 38.25 -1.60 13.11
N ALA A 191 39.45 -1.14 12.85
CA ALA A 191 40.30 -1.63 11.77
C ALA A 191 41.22 -2.77 12.25
N ALA A 192 40.94 -4.00 11.84
CA ALA A 192 41.70 -5.19 12.17
C ALA A 192 43.15 -5.13 11.62
N SER A 193 43.35 -4.37 10.54
CA SER A 193 44.65 -4.06 9.94
C SER A 193 44.63 -2.65 9.38
N ALA A 194 45.83 -2.02 9.25
CA ALA A 194 45.94 -0.74 8.60
C ALA A 194 45.43 -0.82 7.15
N PRO A 195 44.52 0.04 6.74
CA PRO A 195 44.03 0.05 5.36
C PRO A 195 45.08 0.60 4.39
N PRO A 196 44.86 0.50 3.04
CA PRO A 196 45.72 1.10 2.04
C PRO A 196 45.99 2.60 2.29
N PRO A 197 47.09 3.20 1.74
CA PRO A 197 47.52 4.55 2.11
C PRO A 197 46.48 5.67 1.95
N CYS A 198 45.58 5.57 0.96
CA CYS A 198 44.54 6.56 0.73
C CYS A 198 43.50 6.53 1.86
N GLU A 199 43.02 5.34 2.20
CA GLU A 199 42.05 5.08 3.27
C GLU A 199 42.69 5.25 4.65
N ALA A 200 44.00 4.95 4.80
CA ALA A 200 44.74 5.22 6.03
C ALA A 200 44.78 6.72 6.35
N ALA A 201 44.93 7.60 5.32
CA ALA A 201 44.87 9.04 5.52
C ALA A 201 43.50 9.52 6.00
N ARG A 202 42.45 8.94 5.47
CA ARG A 202 41.06 9.22 5.90
C ARG A 202 40.80 8.75 7.33
N LEU A 203 41.23 7.53 7.66
CA LEU A 203 41.11 7.00 9.01
C LEU A 203 41.90 7.83 10.04
N ALA A 204 43.10 8.27 9.69
CA ALA A 204 43.88 9.20 10.52
C ALA A 204 43.18 10.55 10.72
N ALA A 205 42.56 11.12 9.66
CA ALA A 205 41.81 12.34 9.75
C ALA A 205 40.63 12.25 10.75
N LEU A 206 39.98 11.09 10.85
CA LEU A 206 38.89 10.85 11.83
C LEU A 206 39.43 10.95 13.27
N THR A 207 40.69 10.53 13.56
CA THR A 207 41.28 10.65 14.90
C THR A 207 41.59 12.08 15.32
N HIS A 208 41.69 13.00 14.36
CA HIS A 208 41.86 14.46 14.59
C HIS A 208 40.51 15.18 14.70
N ALA A 209 39.38 14.49 14.54
CA ALA A 209 38.09 15.11 14.48
C ALA A 209 37.59 15.68 15.82
N GLY A 210 38.21 15.29 16.94
CA GLY A 210 37.92 15.78 18.29
C GLY A 210 36.65 15.16 18.90
N PRO A 211 36.34 15.46 20.17
CA PRO A 211 35.25 14.80 20.92
C PRO A 211 33.84 15.07 20.33
N ALA A 212 33.64 16.23 19.73
CA ALA A 212 32.34 16.59 19.12
C ALA A 212 31.97 15.75 17.88
N ALA A 213 32.96 15.03 17.30
CA ALA A 213 32.70 14.15 16.15
C ALA A 213 32.03 12.83 16.52
N ALA A 214 31.99 12.47 17.80
CA ALA A 214 31.45 11.22 18.33
C ALA A 214 31.97 9.97 17.57
N VAL A 215 33.27 9.94 17.29
CA VAL A 215 33.99 8.82 16.65
C VAL A 215 35.10 8.33 17.54
N CYS A 216 35.21 7.01 17.69
CA CYS A 216 36.38 6.37 18.31
C CYS A 216 37.00 5.38 17.31
N VAL A 217 38.35 5.37 17.19
CA VAL A 217 39.05 4.50 16.25
C VAL A 217 39.95 3.55 17.04
N LEU A 218 39.81 2.24 16.76
CA LEU A 218 40.73 1.19 17.15
C LEU A 218 41.42 0.67 15.89
N VAL A 219 42.75 0.74 15.81
CA VAL A 219 43.45 0.30 14.60
C VAL A 219 44.61 -0.63 14.92
N GLY A 220 44.61 -1.81 14.29
CA GLY A 220 45.73 -2.76 14.30
C GLY A 220 46.71 -2.54 13.15
N GLY A 221 48.00 -2.91 13.33
CA GLY A 221 48.98 -2.81 12.27
C GLY A 221 49.49 -1.40 12.00
N TRP A 222 49.25 -0.45 12.91
CA TRP A 222 49.70 0.94 12.77
C TRP A 222 51.11 1.11 13.34
N GLN A 223 52.10 0.93 12.49
CA GLN A 223 53.48 0.95 12.90
C GLN A 223 54.06 2.38 12.89
N SER A 224 54.43 2.90 14.05
CA SER A 224 55.21 4.13 14.23
C SER A 224 56.72 3.75 14.23
N GLY A 225 57.31 3.60 13.03
CA GLY A 225 58.72 3.22 12.91
C GLY A 225 59.36 3.75 11.62
N PRO A 226 60.69 3.66 11.43
CA PRO A 226 61.38 4.06 10.21
C PRO A 226 60.95 3.16 9.04
N SER A 227 59.91 3.54 8.34
CA SER A 227 59.40 2.92 7.12
C SER A 227 59.75 3.85 5.94
N VAL A 228 59.84 3.27 4.75
CA VAL A 228 60.05 4.05 3.51
C VAL A 228 58.90 5.06 3.27
N THR A 229 57.68 4.72 3.80
CA THR A 229 56.51 5.60 3.82
C THR A 229 55.84 5.42 5.18
N PRO A 230 56.11 6.28 6.18
CA PRO A 230 55.42 6.18 7.48
C PRO A 230 53.91 6.44 7.29
N PRO A 231 53.05 5.74 8.05
CA PRO A 231 51.64 6.01 8.06
C PRO A 231 51.37 7.43 8.58
N PRO A 232 50.23 8.04 8.23
CA PRO A 232 49.87 9.36 8.74
C PRO A 232 49.85 9.37 10.28
N ALA A 233 50.20 10.51 10.88
CA ALA A 233 50.10 10.65 12.34
C ALA A 233 48.64 10.56 12.79
N LEU A 234 48.42 9.78 13.85
CA LEU A 234 47.10 9.70 14.49
C LEU A 234 46.96 10.86 15.50
N GLY A 235 45.72 11.31 15.71
CA GLY A 235 45.34 12.30 16.69
C GLY A 235 45.46 11.79 18.13
N THR A 236 44.59 12.13 19.01
CA THR A 236 44.53 11.78 20.44
C THR A 236 44.44 10.25 20.63
N THR A 237 45.57 9.53 20.42
CA THR A 237 45.62 8.07 20.35
C THR A 237 46.63 7.48 21.33
N THR A 238 46.22 6.49 22.11
CA THR A 238 47.14 5.67 22.94
C THR A 238 47.78 4.62 22.05
N ALA A 239 49.11 4.54 22.05
CA ALA A 239 49.85 3.54 21.26
C ALA A 239 50.14 2.29 22.10
N LEU A 240 49.83 1.12 21.53
CA LEU A 240 50.18 -0.18 22.13
C LEU A 240 51.20 -0.88 21.25
N ARG A 241 52.30 -1.35 21.87
CA ARG A 241 53.35 -2.11 21.19
C ARG A 241 53.44 -3.52 21.77
N LEU A 242 53.26 -4.51 20.91
CA LEU A 242 53.42 -5.91 21.30
C LEU A 242 54.91 -6.28 21.43
N THR A 243 55.26 -6.89 22.55
CA THR A 243 56.63 -7.34 22.77
C THR A 243 56.73 -8.84 22.49
N PRO A 244 57.94 -9.30 22.11
CA PRO A 244 58.17 -10.67 21.75
C PRO A 244 57.99 -11.67 22.91
N ASP A 245 58.17 -11.27 24.13
CA ASP A 245 58.05 -12.05 25.35
C ASP A 245 56.60 -12.33 25.79
N GLY A 246 55.63 -11.96 24.96
CA GLY A 246 54.19 -12.22 25.21
C GLY A 246 53.46 -11.12 25.92
N TYR A 247 54.12 -10.02 26.26
CA TYR A 247 53.56 -8.84 26.90
C TYR A 247 53.28 -7.74 25.89
N ALA A 248 52.79 -6.63 26.38
CA ALA A 248 52.65 -5.39 25.63
C ALA A 248 53.18 -4.19 26.42
N HIS A 249 53.69 -3.22 25.71
CA HIS A 249 54.06 -1.91 26.26
C HIS A 249 52.93 -0.91 25.88
N VAL A 250 52.41 -0.23 26.88
CA VAL A 250 51.32 0.76 26.71
C VAL A 250 51.95 2.16 26.80
N GLY A 251 51.86 2.91 25.70
CA GLY A 251 52.28 4.31 25.64
C GLY A 251 51.42 5.21 26.52
N ASP A 252 51.88 6.46 26.74
CA ASP A 252 51.13 7.43 27.52
C ASP A 252 49.82 7.82 26.81
N PRO A 253 48.65 7.65 27.45
CA PRO A 253 47.44 8.18 26.93
C PRO A 253 47.47 9.72 26.87
N PRO A 254 47.08 10.34 25.76
CA PRO A 254 46.99 11.77 25.65
C PRO A 254 46.09 12.41 26.73
N GLY A 255 46.66 13.33 27.52
CA GLY A 255 45.94 14.00 28.62
C GLY A 255 45.90 13.23 29.95
N ALA A 256 46.36 11.95 29.97
CA ALA A 256 46.42 11.11 31.17
C ALA A 256 47.72 10.26 31.18
N PRO A 257 48.91 10.85 31.15
CA PRO A 257 50.17 10.10 31.00
C PRO A 257 50.46 9.19 32.19
N PHE A 258 51.02 8.00 31.92
CA PHE A 258 51.49 7.08 32.92
C PHE A 258 52.93 7.46 33.43
N SER A 259 53.66 8.17 32.56
CA SER A 259 55.06 8.58 32.86
C SER A 259 55.27 10.09 32.71
N ALA A 260 56.27 10.62 33.40
CA ALA A 260 56.61 12.04 33.28
C ALA A 260 57.48 12.33 32.05
N ASP A 261 58.13 11.31 31.51
CA ASP A 261 59.12 11.45 30.41
C ASP A 261 58.55 10.99 29.05
N GLY A 262 57.28 10.64 29.00
CA GLY A 262 56.63 10.23 27.75
C GLY A 262 56.92 8.82 27.29
N THR A 263 57.58 8.00 28.13
CA THR A 263 57.93 6.60 27.79
C THR A 263 56.78 5.64 27.90
N GLY A 264 55.67 6.02 28.52
CA GLY A 264 54.54 5.14 28.78
C GLY A 264 54.61 4.37 30.08
N LEU A 265 53.79 3.31 30.21
CA LEU A 265 53.78 2.48 31.41
C LEU A 265 55.07 1.65 31.52
N ALA A 266 55.83 1.83 32.61
CA ALA A 266 57.12 1.22 32.83
C ALA A 266 57.08 -0.29 33.10
N VAL A 267 55.91 -0.87 33.29
CA VAL A 267 55.73 -2.32 33.58
C VAL A 267 55.10 -3.04 32.39
N PRO A 268 55.47 -4.31 32.17
CA PRO A 268 54.88 -5.12 31.10
C PRO A 268 53.39 -5.41 31.39
N VAL A 269 52.60 -5.42 30.31
CA VAL A 269 51.14 -5.65 30.40
C VAL A 269 50.81 -6.96 29.71
N LEU A 270 50.20 -7.87 30.43
CA LEU A 270 49.53 -9.04 29.86
C LEU A 270 48.18 -8.62 29.33
N LEU A 271 47.99 -8.66 28.00
CA LEU A 271 46.73 -8.26 27.38
C LEU A 271 45.60 -9.26 27.70
N ASP A 272 44.38 -8.74 27.78
CA ASP A 272 43.23 -9.59 27.94
C ASP A 272 43.00 -10.45 26.68
N GLY A 273 42.67 -11.73 26.92
CA GLY A 273 42.39 -12.69 25.85
C GLY A 273 41.00 -12.50 25.21
N ASP A 274 40.69 -13.47 24.35
CA ASP A 274 39.38 -13.50 23.70
C ASP A 274 38.25 -13.55 24.72
N PRO A 275 37.16 -12.77 24.46
CA PRO A 275 35.96 -12.84 25.27
C PRO A 275 35.35 -14.26 25.16
N PRO A 276 34.82 -14.81 26.27
CA PRO A 276 34.18 -16.12 26.24
C PRO A 276 32.95 -16.09 25.28
N PRO A 277 32.79 -17.13 24.44
CA PRO A 277 31.66 -17.19 23.50
C PRO A 277 30.26 -17.02 24.19
N ALA A 278 30.16 -17.57 25.41
CA ALA A 278 28.94 -17.41 26.21
C ALA A 278 28.65 -15.96 26.58
N ALA A 279 29.67 -15.13 26.86
CA ALA A 279 29.51 -13.72 27.16
C ALA A 279 29.08 -12.93 25.92
N VAL A 280 29.64 -13.26 24.74
CA VAL A 280 29.23 -12.68 23.46
C VAL A 280 27.77 -12.97 23.17
N SER A 281 27.35 -14.24 23.29
CA SER A 281 25.98 -14.67 23.06
C SER A 281 24.98 -14.04 24.05
N ALA A 282 25.37 -13.97 25.34
CA ALA A 282 24.54 -13.36 26.37
C ALA A 282 24.33 -11.84 26.12
N LEU A 283 25.42 -11.15 25.77
CA LEU A 283 25.33 -9.70 25.43
C LEU A 283 24.52 -9.47 24.16
N ALA A 284 24.74 -10.30 23.13
CA ALA A 284 23.95 -10.23 21.90
C ALA A 284 22.44 -10.39 22.16
N GLY A 285 22.06 -11.38 22.97
CA GLY A 285 20.66 -11.58 23.37
C GLY A 285 20.08 -10.43 24.20
N HIS A 286 20.89 -9.84 25.10
CA HIS A 286 20.47 -8.69 25.89
C HIS A 286 20.27 -7.44 25.02
N LEU A 287 21.20 -7.17 24.12
CA LEU A 287 21.15 -6.01 23.23
C LEU A 287 20.07 -6.19 22.14
N ASP A 288 19.92 -7.41 21.60
CA ASP A 288 18.83 -7.71 20.66
C ASP A 288 17.45 -7.45 21.29
N ALA A 289 17.23 -7.91 22.52
CA ALA A 289 16.01 -7.63 23.28
C ALA A 289 15.82 -6.13 23.56
N ALA A 290 16.91 -5.40 23.81
CA ALA A 290 16.87 -3.96 24.01
C ALA A 290 16.64 -3.20 22.69
N VAL A 291 17.33 -3.58 21.61
CA VAL A 291 17.14 -3.03 20.26
C VAL A 291 15.72 -3.29 19.80
N ARG A 292 15.18 -4.48 20.00
CA ARG A 292 13.77 -4.78 19.66
C ARG A 292 12.79 -3.95 20.45
N ARG A 293 13.03 -3.71 21.73
CA ARG A 293 12.16 -2.83 22.55
C ARG A 293 12.22 -1.37 22.14
N HIS A 294 13.37 -0.87 21.68
CA HIS A 294 13.56 0.50 21.19
C HIS A 294 13.24 0.63 19.68
N ALA A 295 13.21 -0.49 18.94
CA ALA A 295 12.85 -0.53 17.52
C ALA A 295 11.34 -0.72 17.28
N VAL A 296 10.51 -0.81 18.31
CA VAL A 296 9.06 -0.69 18.17
C VAL A 296 8.78 0.79 17.92
N VAL A 297 8.67 1.13 16.65
CA VAL A 297 8.18 2.45 16.24
C VAL A 297 6.73 2.51 16.64
N GLY A 298 6.37 3.42 17.54
CA GLY A 298 4.98 3.67 17.87
C GLY A 298 4.29 4.44 16.75
N PHE A 299 3.02 4.09 16.46
CA PHE A 299 2.23 4.83 15.48
C PHE A 299 2.11 6.32 15.85
N ALA A 300 1.98 6.63 17.15
CA ALA A 300 1.95 8.00 17.64
C ALA A 300 3.19 8.82 17.25
N GLU A 301 4.36 8.18 17.13
CA GLU A 301 5.62 8.84 16.76
C GLU A 301 5.68 9.27 15.29
N LEU A 302 4.86 8.66 14.41
CA LEU A 302 4.78 9.01 13.00
C LEU A 302 3.92 10.27 12.77
N LEU A 303 3.07 10.61 13.73
CA LEU A 303 2.10 11.69 13.58
C LEU A 303 2.74 13.07 13.82
N PRO A 304 2.32 14.10 13.10
CA PRO A 304 2.76 15.46 13.36
C PRO A 304 2.20 15.96 14.70
N PRO A 305 2.89 16.86 15.41
CA PRO A 305 2.42 17.41 16.69
C PRO A 305 1.13 18.24 16.53
N HIS A 306 0.96 18.86 15.39
CA HIS A 306 -0.24 19.64 15.03
C HIS A 306 -0.84 19.14 13.72
N ARG A 307 -2.18 19.12 13.64
CA ARG A 307 -2.89 18.65 12.46
C ARG A 307 -3.05 19.76 11.42
N TRP A 308 -2.99 19.35 10.13
CA TRP A 308 -3.30 20.19 8.98
C TRP A 308 -2.45 21.46 8.88
N THR A 309 -1.19 21.35 9.23
CA THR A 309 -0.24 22.49 9.17
C THR A 309 0.63 22.48 7.92
N GLU A 310 0.65 21.39 7.16
CA GLU A 310 1.48 21.23 5.98
C GLU A 310 0.71 21.57 4.71
N SER A 311 1.41 22.13 3.70
CA SER A 311 0.84 22.41 2.39
C SER A 311 1.21 21.32 1.38
N GLY A 312 0.21 20.81 0.65
CA GLY A 312 0.37 19.82 -0.40
C GLY A 312 0.87 20.38 -1.74
N ARG A 313 1.18 21.66 -1.86
CA ARG A 313 1.53 22.30 -3.14
C ARG A 313 2.76 21.69 -3.80
N ALA A 314 3.86 21.56 -3.07
CA ALA A 314 5.10 20.98 -3.58
C ALA A 314 5.08 19.45 -3.66
N GLY A 315 4.16 18.82 -2.96
CA GLY A 315 4.03 17.38 -2.83
C GLY A 315 3.40 17.01 -1.50
N LEU A 316 3.14 15.72 -1.31
CA LEU A 316 2.66 15.18 -0.04
C LEU A 316 3.76 14.31 0.55
N ARG A 317 4.00 14.39 1.84
CA ARG A 317 5.00 13.58 2.54
C ARG A 317 4.44 13.03 3.84
N THR A 318 4.87 11.82 4.20
CA THR A 318 4.59 11.27 5.54
C THR A 318 5.75 10.40 6.01
N VAL A 319 5.96 10.36 7.31
CA VAL A 319 6.88 9.41 7.94
C VAL A 319 6.17 8.06 7.99
N VAL A 320 6.87 6.99 7.59
CA VAL A 320 6.31 5.64 7.56
C VAL A 320 6.96 4.68 8.55
N GLY A 321 8.09 5.07 9.14
CA GLY A 321 8.81 4.22 10.07
C GLY A 321 10.25 4.65 10.24
N ARG A 322 11.11 3.70 10.60
CA ARG A 322 12.55 3.94 10.83
C ARG A 322 13.42 2.92 10.10
N ALA A 323 14.55 3.41 9.58
CA ALA A 323 15.68 2.59 9.14
C ALA A 323 16.80 2.74 10.18
N GLY A 324 16.98 1.71 10.99
CA GLY A 324 17.79 1.85 12.20
C GLY A 324 17.17 2.91 13.14
N ARG A 325 17.86 4.03 13.31
CA ARG A 325 17.40 5.17 14.14
C ARG A 325 16.82 6.33 13.32
N GLU A 326 17.04 6.34 12.02
CA GLU A 326 16.59 7.43 11.16
C GLU A 326 15.12 7.27 10.78
N SER A 327 14.35 8.34 10.94
CA SER A 327 12.97 8.39 10.47
C SER A 327 12.96 8.40 8.95
N VAL A 328 12.18 7.49 8.35
CA VAL A 328 12.04 7.34 6.91
C VAL A 328 10.71 7.92 6.47
N SER A 329 10.78 8.81 5.50
CA SER A 329 9.61 9.42 4.88
C SER A 329 9.43 8.94 3.45
N VAL A 330 8.17 8.86 3.03
CA VAL A 330 7.77 8.65 1.63
C VAL A 330 7.03 9.89 1.12
N ALA A 331 7.06 10.12 -0.18
CA ALA A 331 6.45 11.31 -0.77
C ALA A 331 5.70 11.01 -2.08
N PHE A 332 4.69 11.83 -2.34
CA PHE A 332 4.09 12.00 -3.66
C PHE A 332 4.55 13.35 -4.22
N ASP A 333 5.61 13.32 -4.99
CA ASP A 333 6.24 14.48 -5.59
C ASP A 333 6.65 14.21 -7.05
N ASP A 334 7.51 15.06 -7.59
CA ASP A 334 8.01 14.89 -8.96
C ASP A 334 8.95 13.69 -9.11
N ALA A 335 9.60 13.21 -8.06
CA ALA A 335 10.51 12.06 -8.10
C ALA A 335 9.76 10.74 -7.93
N THR A 336 8.78 10.71 -7.03
CA THR A 336 8.00 9.52 -6.69
C THR A 336 6.50 9.73 -6.84
N PRO A 337 6.02 10.06 -8.07
CA PRO A 337 4.62 10.45 -8.28
C PRO A 337 3.62 9.31 -8.06
N HIS A 338 4.03 8.07 -8.30
CA HIS A 338 3.19 6.87 -8.19
C HIS A 338 3.94 5.76 -7.47
N TRP A 339 3.19 4.91 -6.76
CA TRP A 339 3.77 3.85 -5.94
C TRP A 339 3.23 2.48 -6.33
N LEU A 340 4.12 1.49 -6.38
CA LEU A 340 3.78 0.09 -6.53
C LEU A 340 4.11 -0.65 -5.24
N VAL A 341 3.12 -1.29 -4.62
CA VAL A 341 3.23 -1.95 -3.33
C VAL A 341 3.00 -3.45 -3.50
N GLY A 342 3.96 -4.26 -3.09
CA GLY A 342 3.88 -5.73 -3.14
C GLY A 342 3.98 -6.36 -1.77
N GLY A 343 3.21 -7.43 -1.52
CA GLY A 343 3.29 -8.19 -0.29
C GLY A 343 2.28 -9.33 -0.25
N ARG A 344 2.71 -10.50 0.26
CA ARG A 344 1.81 -11.65 0.43
C ARG A 344 0.71 -11.35 1.46
N THR A 345 -0.33 -12.18 1.51
CA THR A 345 -1.33 -12.17 2.58
C THR A 345 -0.65 -12.29 3.95
N GLY A 346 -1.02 -11.41 4.88
CA GLY A 346 -0.38 -11.33 6.21
C GLY A 346 1.03 -10.70 6.20
N GLY A 347 1.51 -10.17 5.08
CA GLY A 347 2.80 -9.47 4.98
C GLY A 347 2.81 -8.05 5.53
N GLY A 348 1.66 -7.50 5.97
CA GLY A 348 1.54 -6.14 6.50
C GLY A 348 1.17 -5.08 5.46
N LYS A 349 0.75 -5.46 4.23
CA LYS A 349 0.41 -4.51 3.15
C LYS A 349 -0.65 -3.50 3.58
N THR A 350 -1.78 -3.97 4.12
CA THR A 350 -2.88 -3.11 4.59
C THR A 350 -2.43 -2.21 5.74
N VAL A 351 -1.67 -2.75 6.70
CA VAL A 351 -1.12 -1.99 7.83
C VAL A 351 -0.25 -0.84 7.32
N PHE A 352 0.70 -1.11 6.41
CA PHE A 352 1.56 -0.09 5.82
C PHE A 352 0.75 0.99 5.08
N LEU A 353 -0.26 0.59 4.29
CA LEU A 353 -1.13 1.54 3.59
C LEU A 353 -1.92 2.41 4.56
N LEU A 354 -2.44 1.85 5.64
CA LEU A 354 -3.19 2.60 6.67
C LEU A 354 -2.28 3.60 7.41
N ASP A 355 -1.07 3.21 7.79
CA ASP A 355 -0.09 4.12 8.40
C ASP A 355 0.20 5.32 7.49
N VAL A 356 0.39 5.07 6.18
CA VAL A 356 0.58 6.12 5.17
C VAL A 356 -0.65 7.04 5.09
N LEU A 357 -1.85 6.46 4.97
CA LEU A 357 -3.09 7.23 4.79
C LEU A 357 -3.39 8.11 6.01
N TYR A 358 -3.27 7.56 7.22
CA TYR A 358 -3.43 8.33 8.45
C TYR A 358 -2.33 9.38 8.63
N GLY A 359 -1.10 9.03 8.32
CA GLY A 359 0.02 9.97 8.36
C GLY A 359 -0.16 11.17 7.43
N LEU A 360 -0.67 10.94 6.22
CA LEU A 360 -1.03 11.99 5.27
C LEU A 360 -2.24 12.80 5.77
N ALA A 361 -3.31 12.12 6.19
CA ALA A 361 -4.53 12.77 6.67
C ALA A 361 -4.31 13.63 7.93
N ALA A 362 -3.32 13.27 8.75
CA ALA A 362 -2.95 14.08 9.92
C ALA A 362 -2.18 15.34 9.55
N ARG A 363 -1.39 15.34 8.44
CA ARG A 363 -0.54 16.46 8.02
C ARG A 363 -1.26 17.48 7.16
N TYR A 364 -2.07 16.99 6.22
CA TYR A 364 -2.73 17.80 5.19
C TYR A 364 -4.23 17.90 5.46
N SER A 365 -4.82 19.06 5.23
CA SER A 365 -6.28 19.23 5.34
C SER A 365 -7.00 18.62 4.13
N PRO A 366 -8.34 18.41 4.20
CA PRO A 366 -9.13 17.98 3.03
C PRO A 366 -9.09 18.94 1.84
N ALA A 367 -8.67 20.19 2.06
CA ALA A 367 -8.44 21.16 0.98
C ALA A 367 -7.10 20.93 0.25
N GLU A 368 -6.18 20.21 0.87
CA GLU A 368 -4.86 19.90 0.33
C GLU A 368 -4.74 18.44 -0.17
N LEU A 369 -5.54 17.52 0.39
CA LEU A 369 -5.51 16.08 0.10
C LEU A 369 -6.92 15.51 -0.08
N GLN A 370 -7.12 14.73 -1.14
CA GLN A 370 -8.30 13.90 -1.36
C GLN A 370 -7.91 12.45 -1.63
N LEU A 371 -8.65 11.51 -1.07
CA LEU A 371 -8.40 10.08 -1.16
C LEU A 371 -9.51 9.38 -1.94
N TYR A 372 -9.11 8.49 -2.86
CA TYR A 372 -9.96 7.55 -3.57
C TYR A 372 -9.44 6.15 -3.21
N LEU A 373 -10.26 5.34 -2.57
CA LEU A 373 -9.82 4.09 -1.96
C LEU A 373 -10.62 2.94 -2.55
N LEU A 374 -9.96 1.98 -3.18
CA LEU A 374 -10.57 0.81 -3.80
C LEU A 374 -9.96 -0.46 -3.24
N ASP A 375 -10.80 -1.36 -2.76
CA ASP A 375 -10.44 -2.73 -2.38
C ASP A 375 -11.22 -3.71 -3.24
N PHE A 376 -10.50 -4.62 -3.93
CA PHE A 376 -11.09 -5.65 -4.80
C PHE A 376 -11.09 -7.03 -4.17
N LYS A 377 -10.73 -7.13 -2.90
CA LYS A 377 -10.74 -8.38 -2.15
C LYS A 377 -11.87 -8.38 -1.12
N GLU A 378 -12.29 -9.56 -0.70
CA GLU A 378 -13.17 -9.78 0.47
C GLU A 378 -12.46 -9.29 1.75
N GLY A 379 -12.15 -8.03 1.82
CA GLY A 379 -11.38 -7.42 2.88
C GLY A 379 -12.02 -6.15 3.38
N VAL A 380 -11.72 -5.83 4.62
CA VAL A 380 -12.25 -4.66 5.33
C VAL A 380 -11.25 -3.50 5.36
N SER A 381 -10.30 -3.47 4.38
CA SER A 381 -9.12 -2.60 4.43
C SER A 381 -9.43 -1.11 4.63
N PHE A 382 -10.55 -0.61 4.10
CA PHE A 382 -10.90 0.81 4.16
C PHE A 382 -12.24 1.09 4.85
N THR A 383 -12.84 0.09 5.49
CA THR A 383 -14.15 0.25 6.18
C THR A 383 -14.11 1.25 7.33
N GLU A 384 -12.96 1.41 7.96
CA GLU A 384 -12.79 2.36 9.06
C GLU A 384 -12.83 3.84 8.63
N PHE A 385 -12.78 4.13 7.33
CA PHE A 385 -12.85 5.49 6.79
C PHE A 385 -14.27 5.94 6.47
N VAL A 386 -15.25 5.06 6.60
CA VAL A 386 -16.66 5.34 6.28
C VAL A 386 -17.53 5.32 7.53
N PRO A 387 -18.65 6.05 7.55
CA PRO A 387 -19.57 6.00 8.68
C PRO A 387 -20.25 4.63 8.76
N THR A 388 -20.53 4.20 9.99
CA THR A 388 -21.31 2.99 10.29
C THR A 388 -22.48 3.33 11.20
N GLU A 389 -23.41 2.41 11.41
CA GLU A 389 -24.50 2.59 12.38
C GLU A 389 -24.01 2.83 13.81
N ARG A 390 -22.85 2.27 14.19
CA ARG A 390 -22.26 2.37 15.52
C ARG A 390 -21.31 3.56 15.69
N ASP A 391 -20.67 3.99 14.62
CA ASP A 391 -19.70 5.10 14.61
C ASP A 391 -19.99 6.01 13.42
N PRO A 392 -20.56 7.21 13.63
CA PRO A 392 -20.84 8.14 12.54
C PRO A 392 -19.59 8.86 12.00
N ALA A 393 -18.41 8.62 12.60
CA ALA A 393 -17.17 9.25 12.18
C ALA A 393 -16.69 8.68 10.84
N TRP A 394 -16.17 9.55 9.99
CA TRP A 394 -15.51 9.17 8.73
C TRP A 394 -14.25 10.01 8.51
N LEU A 395 -13.39 9.57 7.59
CA LEU A 395 -12.20 10.33 7.22
C LEU A 395 -12.56 11.45 6.24
N PRO A 396 -12.42 12.74 6.62
CA PRO A 396 -12.87 13.89 5.79
C PRO A 396 -12.16 14.01 4.44
N HIS A 397 -11.03 13.37 4.27
CA HIS A 397 -10.25 13.33 3.03
C HIS A 397 -10.80 12.35 2.00
N ALA A 398 -11.54 11.33 2.44
CA ALA A 398 -12.09 10.30 1.56
C ALA A 398 -13.22 10.88 0.69
N ARG A 399 -13.09 10.74 -0.63
CA ARG A 399 -14.09 11.11 -1.61
C ARG A 399 -14.96 9.92 -1.97
N THR A 400 -14.32 8.78 -2.15
CA THR A 400 -15.01 7.53 -2.44
C THR A 400 -14.25 6.36 -1.83
N VAL A 401 -14.99 5.37 -1.35
CA VAL A 401 -14.46 4.12 -0.79
C VAL A 401 -15.22 2.96 -1.41
N GLY A 402 -14.51 2.12 -2.13
CA GLY A 402 -15.02 0.87 -2.69
C GLY A 402 -14.56 -0.30 -1.84
N ILE A 403 -15.51 -1.09 -1.35
CA ILE A 403 -15.32 -2.27 -0.51
C ILE A 403 -15.84 -3.48 -1.28
N GLU A 404 -15.00 -4.50 -1.48
CA GLU A 404 -15.33 -5.63 -2.38
C GLU A 404 -15.80 -5.16 -3.76
N SER A 405 -14.99 -4.29 -4.35
CA SER A 405 -15.40 -3.52 -5.52
C SER A 405 -15.59 -4.40 -6.76
N ASP A 406 -16.64 -4.12 -7.51
CA ASP A 406 -16.78 -4.62 -8.87
C ASP A 406 -15.74 -3.98 -9.80
N ARG A 407 -15.28 -4.71 -10.80
CA ARG A 407 -14.32 -4.20 -11.80
C ARG A 407 -14.88 -2.96 -12.52
N GLU A 408 -16.18 -2.95 -12.80
CA GLU A 408 -16.91 -1.83 -13.41
C GLU A 408 -16.90 -0.60 -12.51
N TYR A 409 -17.00 -0.78 -11.19
CA TYR A 409 -16.84 0.31 -10.23
C TYR A 409 -15.41 0.89 -10.26
N GLY A 410 -14.41 0.01 -10.31
CA GLY A 410 -13.02 0.43 -10.48
C GLY A 410 -12.81 1.26 -11.74
N VAL A 411 -13.36 0.83 -12.88
CA VAL A 411 -13.33 1.61 -14.13
C VAL A 411 -14.05 2.95 -13.98
N ALA A 412 -15.20 2.98 -13.30
CA ALA A 412 -15.92 4.22 -13.05
C ALA A 412 -15.09 5.22 -12.24
N VAL A 413 -14.37 4.75 -11.23
CA VAL A 413 -13.44 5.59 -10.44
C VAL A 413 -12.26 6.08 -11.31
N LEU A 414 -11.66 5.22 -12.12
CA LEU A 414 -10.57 5.63 -13.02
C LEU A 414 -11.05 6.66 -14.07
N ARG A 415 -12.27 6.51 -14.58
CA ARG A 415 -12.89 7.50 -15.47
C ARG A 415 -13.10 8.84 -14.79
N GLU A 416 -13.52 8.85 -13.51
CA GLU A 416 -13.63 10.06 -12.72
C GLU A 416 -12.28 10.75 -12.51
N LEU A 417 -11.24 9.98 -12.15
CA LEU A 417 -9.89 10.52 -12.03
C LEU A 417 -9.40 11.14 -13.36
N ARG A 418 -9.71 10.51 -14.49
CA ARG A 418 -9.44 11.08 -15.82
C ARG A 418 -10.22 12.40 -16.06
N ARG A 419 -11.50 12.46 -15.68
CA ARG A 419 -12.28 13.71 -15.75
C ARG A 419 -11.67 14.81 -14.89
N GLU A 420 -11.25 14.47 -13.66
CA GLU A 420 -10.56 15.40 -12.78
C GLU A 420 -9.23 15.88 -13.38
N LEU A 421 -8.47 14.99 -14.01
CA LEU A 421 -7.24 15.34 -14.73
C LEU A 421 -7.50 16.35 -15.85
N HIS A 422 -8.55 16.14 -16.66
CA HIS A 422 -8.95 17.07 -17.71
C HIS A 422 -9.43 18.43 -17.15
N ARG A 423 -10.18 18.41 -16.04
CA ARG A 423 -10.60 19.63 -15.32
C ARG A 423 -9.38 20.43 -14.86
N ARG A 424 -8.37 19.77 -14.29
CA ARG A 424 -7.11 20.40 -13.86
C ARG A 424 -6.29 20.91 -15.04
N ALA A 425 -6.21 20.17 -16.12
CA ALA A 425 -5.55 20.64 -17.35
C ALA A 425 -6.16 21.95 -17.85
N THR A 426 -7.47 22.08 -17.79
CA THR A 426 -8.17 23.33 -18.14
C THR A 426 -7.89 24.45 -17.14
N LEU A 427 -7.82 24.14 -15.85
CA LEU A 427 -7.49 25.09 -14.78
C LEU A 427 -6.07 25.63 -14.95
N LEU A 428 -5.07 24.75 -15.15
CA LEU A 428 -3.67 25.15 -15.36
C LEU A 428 -3.53 26.05 -16.60
N LYS A 429 -4.19 25.70 -17.70
CA LYS A 429 -4.20 26.54 -18.92
C LYS A 429 -4.76 27.93 -18.67
N ARG A 430 -5.84 28.08 -17.88
CA ARG A 430 -6.41 29.38 -17.52
C ARG A 430 -5.44 30.25 -16.73
N HIS A 431 -4.58 29.64 -15.91
CA HIS A 431 -3.58 30.36 -15.12
C HIS A 431 -2.21 30.44 -15.82
N GLY A 432 -2.05 29.90 -17.04
CA GLY A 432 -0.80 29.94 -17.80
C GLY A 432 0.35 29.13 -17.18
N VAL A 433 0.02 28.13 -16.35
CA VAL A 433 1.01 27.30 -15.65
C VAL A 433 0.94 25.84 -16.15
N THR A 434 2.02 25.08 -15.91
CA THR A 434 2.13 23.69 -16.39
C THR A 434 2.04 22.65 -15.29
N LYS A 435 2.20 23.06 -14.04
CA LYS A 435 2.16 22.17 -12.86
C LYS A 435 1.20 22.70 -11.80
N LEU A 436 0.64 21.78 -11.02
CA LEU A 436 -0.25 22.11 -9.90
C LEU A 436 0.46 23.01 -8.87
N ALA A 437 1.75 22.75 -8.62
CA ALA A 437 2.56 23.52 -7.67
C ALA A 437 2.68 25.02 -8.02
N ASP A 438 2.53 25.37 -9.29
CA ASP A 438 2.70 26.73 -9.80
C ASP A 438 1.39 27.56 -9.77
N LEU A 439 0.26 26.96 -9.37
CA LEU A 439 -1.02 27.67 -9.25
C LEU A 439 -0.94 28.76 -8.18
N PRO A 440 -1.67 29.88 -8.31
CA PRO A 440 -1.82 30.89 -7.27
C PRO A 440 -2.29 30.31 -5.93
N ALA A 441 -1.89 30.92 -4.80
CA ALA A 441 -2.16 30.41 -3.47
C ALA A 441 -3.65 30.34 -3.09
N ASP A 442 -4.44 31.20 -3.68
CA ASP A 442 -5.89 31.31 -3.49
C ASP A 442 -6.70 30.28 -4.32
N VAL A 443 -6.05 29.58 -5.25
CA VAL A 443 -6.68 28.55 -6.08
C VAL A 443 -6.60 27.21 -5.37
N ALA A 444 -7.67 26.80 -4.72
CA ALA A 444 -7.78 25.50 -4.07
C ALA A 444 -7.73 24.36 -5.11
N SER A 445 -6.74 23.49 -5.00
CA SER A 445 -6.62 22.30 -5.84
C SER A 445 -5.90 21.19 -5.05
N PRO A 446 -6.65 20.40 -4.27
CA PRO A 446 -6.07 19.33 -3.45
C PRO A 446 -5.35 18.30 -4.31
N ARG A 447 -4.25 17.73 -3.82
CA ARG A 447 -3.69 16.55 -4.46
C ARG A 447 -4.60 15.35 -4.24
N VAL A 448 -4.68 14.50 -5.24
CA VAL A 448 -5.47 13.27 -5.21
C VAL A 448 -4.53 12.09 -5.06
N VAL A 449 -4.81 11.24 -4.09
CA VAL A 449 -4.15 9.92 -3.95
C VAL A 449 -5.22 8.86 -4.12
N ALA A 450 -5.07 8.05 -5.17
CA ALA A 450 -5.94 6.92 -5.46
C ALA A 450 -5.21 5.62 -5.13
N VAL A 451 -5.73 4.89 -4.15
CA VAL A 451 -5.22 3.57 -3.74
C VAL A 451 -6.11 2.50 -4.35
N VAL A 452 -5.49 1.59 -5.09
CA VAL A 452 -6.16 0.44 -5.70
C VAL A 452 -5.53 -0.82 -5.11
N ASP A 453 -6.16 -1.37 -4.08
CA ASP A 453 -5.70 -2.62 -3.47
C ASP A 453 -6.21 -3.82 -4.25
N GLU A 454 -5.34 -4.83 -4.43
CA GLU A 454 -5.54 -6.01 -5.27
C GLU A 454 -5.88 -5.64 -6.74
N PHE A 455 -5.15 -4.66 -7.29
CA PHE A 455 -5.39 -4.11 -8.64
C PHE A 455 -5.36 -5.18 -9.75
N GLN A 456 -4.72 -6.33 -9.54
CA GLN A 456 -4.73 -7.44 -10.50
C GLN A 456 -6.15 -7.98 -10.76
N VAL A 457 -7.07 -7.85 -9.79
CA VAL A 457 -8.48 -8.24 -10.00
C VAL A 457 -9.14 -7.31 -11.01
N LEU A 458 -8.91 -6.00 -10.91
CA LEU A 458 -9.40 -5.00 -11.88
C LEU A 458 -8.91 -5.31 -13.30
N LEU A 459 -7.66 -5.77 -13.42
CA LEU A 459 -6.99 -6.05 -14.69
C LEU A 459 -7.13 -7.51 -15.16
N ALA A 460 -7.91 -8.34 -14.47
CA ALA A 460 -8.06 -9.75 -14.81
C ALA A 460 -8.69 -9.96 -16.20
N GLY A 461 -8.19 -10.94 -16.95
CA GLY A 461 -8.72 -11.30 -18.26
C GLY A 461 -8.27 -10.38 -19.41
N ARG A 462 -8.94 -10.52 -20.57
CA ARG A 462 -8.64 -9.78 -21.83
C ARG A 462 -9.86 -9.06 -22.39
N ASP A 463 -10.85 -8.85 -21.57
CA ASP A 463 -12.12 -8.24 -21.94
C ASP A 463 -11.99 -6.71 -22.13
N ALA A 464 -13.09 -6.07 -22.47
CA ALA A 464 -13.16 -4.62 -22.67
C ALA A 464 -12.86 -3.85 -21.38
N ILE A 465 -13.26 -4.38 -20.22
CA ILE A 465 -13.03 -3.78 -18.88
C ILE A 465 -11.54 -3.77 -18.58
N ALA A 466 -10.85 -4.90 -18.78
CA ALA A 466 -9.41 -5.00 -18.54
C ALA A 466 -8.62 -4.06 -19.46
N ARG A 467 -8.97 -4.04 -20.77
CA ARG A 467 -8.33 -3.14 -21.75
C ARG A 467 -8.51 -1.67 -21.36
N GLU A 468 -9.75 -1.26 -21.07
CA GLU A 468 -10.04 0.12 -20.65
C GLU A 468 -9.33 0.49 -19.33
N SER A 469 -9.27 -0.44 -18.37
CA SER A 469 -8.55 -0.22 -17.11
C SER A 469 -7.07 0.05 -17.35
N VAL A 470 -6.43 -0.73 -18.22
CA VAL A 470 -5.01 -0.52 -18.60
C VAL A 470 -4.82 0.83 -19.29
N ASP A 471 -5.70 1.20 -20.23
CA ASP A 471 -5.63 2.48 -20.95
C ASP A 471 -5.75 3.67 -19.98
N LEU A 472 -6.69 3.60 -19.05
CA LEU A 472 -6.92 4.62 -18.02
C LEU A 472 -5.74 4.72 -17.05
N LEU A 473 -5.22 3.59 -16.56
CA LEU A 473 -4.06 3.56 -15.67
C LEU A 473 -2.81 4.13 -16.36
N GLU A 474 -2.55 3.77 -17.61
CA GLU A 474 -1.43 4.32 -18.38
C GLU A 474 -1.56 5.83 -18.57
N GLU A 475 -2.74 6.32 -18.93
CA GLU A 475 -2.98 7.76 -19.09
C GLU A 475 -2.79 8.51 -17.76
N LEU A 476 -3.38 8.01 -16.66
CA LEU A 476 -3.30 8.59 -15.33
C LEU A 476 -1.87 8.58 -14.80
N ALA A 477 -1.12 7.47 -14.95
CA ALA A 477 0.25 7.37 -14.52
C ALA A 477 1.17 8.34 -15.28
N ARG A 478 1.01 8.44 -16.60
CA ARG A 478 1.85 9.33 -17.42
C ARG A 478 1.57 10.82 -17.18
N LYS A 479 0.31 11.20 -16.96
CA LYS A 479 -0.08 12.61 -16.84
C LYS A 479 -0.25 13.07 -15.39
N GLY A 480 -0.60 12.17 -14.47
CA GLY A 480 -1.01 12.48 -13.10
C GLY A 480 -0.01 13.33 -12.33
N ARG A 481 1.29 13.08 -12.52
CA ARG A 481 2.38 13.81 -11.89
C ARG A 481 2.20 15.34 -11.96
N SER A 482 2.01 15.90 -13.16
CA SER A 482 1.91 17.36 -13.36
C SER A 482 0.60 17.93 -12.80
N TYR A 483 -0.43 17.11 -12.73
CA TYR A 483 -1.77 17.52 -12.29
C TYR A 483 -2.07 17.15 -10.83
N GLY A 484 -1.09 16.60 -10.09
CA GLY A 484 -1.27 16.21 -8.68
C GLY A 484 -2.29 15.09 -8.48
N VAL A 485 -2.36 14.14 -9.43
CA VAL A 485 -3.12 12.90 -9.32
C VAL A 485 -2.14 11.74 -9.20
N HIS A 486 -2.14 11.08 -8.07
CA HIS A 486 -1.19 10.06 -7.70
C HIS A 486 -1.88 8.71 -7.55
N LEU A 487 -1.23 7.64 -8.03
CA LEU A 487 -1.72 6.28 -7.95
C LEU A 487 -0.86 5.45 -6.99
N VAL A 488 -1.50 4.66 -6.16
CA VAL A 488 -0.90 3.58 -5.38
C VAL A 488 -1.55 2.28 -5.83
N LEU A 489 -0.79 1.45 -6.52
CA LEU A 489 -1.24 0.11 -6.92
C LEU A 489 -0.66 -0.91 -5.95
N ALA A 490 -1.52 -1.64 -5.27
CA ALA A 490 -1.12 -2.65 -4.30
C ALA A 490 -1.59 -4.03 -4.73
N SER A 491 -0.75 -5.06 -4.57
CA SER A 491 -1.04 -6.42 -5.02
C SER A 491 -0.23 -7.46 -4.26
N GLN A 492 -0.73 -8.68 -4.22
CA GLN A 492 0.02 -9.84 -3.76
C GLN A 492 0.93 -10.40 -4.86
N SER A 493 0.58 -10.22 -6.13
CA SER A 493 1.37 -10.63 -7.28
C SER A 493 1.21 -9.65 -8.43
N THR A 494 2.32 -9.25 -9.02
CA THR A 494 2.39 -8.40 -10.21
C THR A 494 2.62 -9.21 -11.49
N THR A 495 2.79 -10.54 -11.38
CA THR A 495 3.06 -11.44 -12.49
C THR A 495 1.78 -12.14 -12.95
N GLY A 496 1.73 -12.52 -14.24
CA GLY A 496 0.59 -13.29 -14.79
C GLY A 496 -0.64 -12.44 -15.13
N ILE A 497 -0.58 -11.12 -15.11
CA ILE A 497 -1.69 -10.24 -15.50
C ILE A 497 -1.71 -10.16 -17.03
N GLU A 498 -2.64 -10.90 -17.64
CA GLU A 498 -2.69 -11.06 -19.12
C GLU A 498 -2.92 -9.75 -19.87
N SER A 499 -3.73 -8.84 -19.32
CA SER A 499 -4.04 -7.55 -19.94
C SER A 499 -2.83 -6.60 -20.01
N LEU A 500 -1.78 -6.87 -19.22
CA LEU A 500 -0.53 -6.12 -19.21
C LEU A 500 0.54 -6.67 -20.14
N TYR A 501 0.30 -7.80 -20.84
CA TYR A 501 1.30 -8.34 -21.76
C TYR A 501 1.67 -7.34 -22.84
N GLY A 502 2.97 -7.00 -22.90
CA GLY A 502 3.51 -5.97 -23.80
C GLY A 502 3.27 -4.52 -23.37
N ARG A 503 2.58 -4.28 -22.26
CA ARG A 503 2.24 -2.93 -21.74
C ARG A 503 2.72 -2.69 -20.31
N ALA A 504 3.23 -3.71 -19.63
CA ALA A 504 3.65 -3.62 -18.24
C ALA A 504 4.67 -2.49 -18.00
N GLU A 505 5.64 -2.35 -18.89
CA GLU A 505 6.65 -1.28 -18.83
C GLU A 505 6.04 0.11 -19.00
N ALA A 506 5.07 0.28 -19.91
CA ALA A 506 4.40 1.55 -20.14
C ALA A 506 3.63 2.02 -18.89
N VAL A 507 3.04 1.08 -18.13
CA VAL A 507 2.32 1.37 -16.90
C VAL A 507 3.29 1.47 -15.73
N PHE A 508 4.01 0.39 -15.40
CA PHE A 508 4.82 0.31 -14.19
C PHE A 508 6.11 1.12 -14.21
N GLY A 509 6.61 1.49 -15.39
CA GLY A 509 7.76 2.41 -15.53
C GLY A 509 7.49 3.81 -14.97
N GLN A 510 6.23 4.18 -14.74
CA GLN A 510 5.85 5.45 -14.09
C GLN A 510 5.80 5.36 -12.55
N PHE A 511 5.94 4.14 -11.98
CA PHE A 511 5.88 3.90 -10.55
C PHE A 511 7.30 3.85 -9.98
N ALA A 512 7.85 5.03 -9.71
CA ALA A 512 9.23 5.20 -9.26
C ALA A 512 9.45 4.67 -7.83
N LEU A 513 8.49 4.87 -6.91
CA LEU A 513 8.56 4.26 -5.59
C LEU A 513 7.97 2.85 -5.63
N ARG A 514 8.80 1.89 -5.25
CA ARG A 514 8.40 0.50 -5.07
C ARG A 514 8.55 0.09 -3.62
N VAL A 515 7.48 -0.46 -3.06
CA VAL A 515 7.43 -0.91 -1.67
C VAL A 515 7.26 -2.42 -1.67
N ALA A 516 8.29 -3.12 -1.25
CA ALA A 516 8.23 -4.57 -1.10
C ALA A 516 8.09 -4.95 0.38
N LEU A 517 7.00 -5.61 0.72
CA LEU A 517 6.76 -6.25 2.02
C LEU A 517 7.08 -7.75 1.94
N PRO A 518 7.02 -8.51 3.04
CA PRO A 518 7.25 -9.95 3.00
C PRO A 518 6.47 -10.65 1.89
N GLY A 519 7.20 -11.35 1.01
CA GLY A 519 6.64 -12.02 -0.17
C GLY A 519 6.33 -11.11 -1.36
N GLY A 520 6.65 -9.82 -1.28
CA GLY A 520 6.41 -8.82 -2.33
C GLY A 520 7.59 -8.55 -3.26
N SER A 521 8.56 -9.44 -3.36
CA SER A 521 9.76 -9.25 -4.23
C SER A 521 9.42 -8.98 -5.69
N GLY A 522 8.25 -9.40 -6.17
CA GLY A 522 7.79 -9.19 -7.54
C GLY A 522 7.62 -7.74 -7.97
N VAL A 523 7.63 -6.77 -7.04
CA VAL A 523 7.61 -5.33 -7.37
C VAL A 523 9.02 -4.77 -7.58
N LEU A 524 10.07 -5.46 -7.15
CA LEU A 524 11.45 -5.11 -7.39
C LEU A 524 11.97 -5.79 -8.68
N ASP A 525 13.11 -5.34 -9.16
CA ASP A 525 13.77 -6.00 -10.28
C ASP A 525 14.22 -7.43 -9.90
N ARG A 526 14.33 -8.31 -10.90
CA ARG A 526 14.68 -9.73 -10.66
C ARG A 526 16.01 -9.91 -9.95
N ASP A 527 16.94 -9.02 -10.17
CA ASP A 527 18.30 -9.06 -9.62
C ASP A 527 18.40 -8.35 -8.27
N ASN A 528 17.27 -7.86 -7.72
CA ASN A 528 17.22 -7.20 -6.43
C ASN A 528 16.73 -8.18 -5.34
N PRO A 529 17.63 -8.71 -4.48
CA PRO A 529 17.29 -9.69 -3.45
C PRO A 529 16.80 -9.07 -2.14
N SER A 530 16.74 -7.75 -2.02
CA SER A 530 16.55 -7.03 -0.74
C SER A 530 15.25 -7.39 0.00
N ALA A 531 14.23 -7.88 -0.72
CA ALA A 531 12.96 -8.31 -0.11
C ALA A 531 12.92 -9.78 0.31
N ALA A 532 13.98 -10.58 0.05
CA ALA A 532 13.94 -12.03 0.24
C ALA A 532 13.86 -12.46 1.72
N THR A 533 14.39 -11.66 2.65
CA THR A 533 14.52 -11.97 4.08
C THR A 533 13.67 -11.09 4.99
N LEU A 534 12.71 -10.36 4.45
CA LEU A 534 11.87 -9.46 5.23
C LEU A 534 10.99 -10.20 6.24
N SER A 535 10.92 -9.65 7.45
CA SER A 535 9.97 -10.06 8.49
C SER A 535 8.72 -9.15 8.47
N VAL A 536 7.61 -9.62 9.06
CA VAL A 536 6.40 -8.80 9.24
C VAL A 536 6.74 -7.54 10.04
N GLY A 537 6.18 -6.40 9.62
CA GLY A 537 6.51 -5.07 10.19
C GLY A 537 7.75 -4.43 9.58
N THR A 538 8.32 -5.03 8.51
CA THR A 538 9.41 -4.43 7.74
C THR A 538 9.06 -4.35 6.25
N ALA A 539 9.59 -3.33 5.57
CA ALA A 539 9.44 -3.14 4.13
C ALA A 539 10.75 -2.66 3.50
N VAL A 540 10.97 -2.99 2.24
CA VAL A 540 11.96 -2.33 1.39
C VAL A 540 11.29 -1.19 0.66
N LEU A 541 11.82 0.01 0.81
CA LEU A 541 11.47 1.18 0.01
C LEU A 541 12.55 1.39 -1.05
N ASN A 542 12.17 1.34 -2.31
CA ASN A 542 13.07 1.55 -3.44
C ASN A 542 12.57 2.71 -4.30
N THR A 543 13.37 3.76 -4.45
CA THR A 543 13.00 4.98 -5.19
C THR A 543 13.52 5.00 -6.64
N ALA A 544 14.14 3.90 -7.08
CA ALA A 544 14.71 3.75 -8.42
C ALA A 544 13.96 2.67 -9.23
N ALA A 545 12.63 2.62 -9.12
CA ALA A 545 11.76 1.71 -9.87
C ALA A 545 12.12 0.21 -9.71
N GLY A 546 12.69 -0.16 -8.56
CA GLY A 546 13.03 -1.55 -8.21
C GLY A 546 14.48 -1.93 -8.39
N ALA A 547 15.32 -1.07 -8.98
CA ALA A 547 16.73 -1.36 -9.23
C ALA A 547 17.52 -1.62 -7.94
N ALA A 548 18.45 -2.58 -7.97
CA ALA A 548 19.30 -2.90 -6.84
C ALA A 548 20.18 -1.71 -6.43
N GLY A 549 20.45 -1.57 -5.13
CA GLY A 549 21.33 -0.54 -4.58
C GLY A 549 20.66 0.78 -4.20
N ALA A 550 19.35 0.93 -4.46
CA ALA A 550 18.54 2.08 -4.05
C ALA A 550 17.52 1.72 -2.95
N ASP A 551 17.81 0.67 -2.19
CA ASP A 551 16.90 0.08 -1.22
C ASP A 551 17.13 0.65 0.17
N THR A 552 16.03 0.94 0.87
CA THR A 552 16.03 1.28 2.28
C THR A 552 15.09 0.31 3.00
N VAL A 553 15.64 -0.48 3.92
CA VAL A 553 14.81 -1.34 4.78
C VAL A 553 14.24 -0.49 5.91
N VAL A 554 12.92 -0.41 5.98
CA VAL A 554 12.20 0.36 7.00
C VAL A 554 11.39 -0.57 7.90
N ARG A 555 11.40 -0.30 9.20
CA ARG A 555 10.41 -0.84 10.15
C ARG A 555 9.28 0.15 10.32
N PHE A 556 8.05 -0.34 10.21
CA PHE A 556 6.84 0.46 10.36
C PHE A 556 5.96 -0.10 11.49
N PRO A 557 5.18 0.75 12.17
CA PRO A 557 4.29 0.33 13.24
C PRO A 557 3.05 -0.38 12.70
N ASP A 558 2.23 -0.86 13.61
CA ASP A 558 0.84 -1.23 13.33
C ASP A 558 -0.08 -0.23 14.04
N ALA A 559 -0.74 0.62 13.29
CA ALA A 559 -1.68 1.62 13.82
C ALA A 559 -2.78 0.97 14.69
N HIS A 560 -3.20 -0.26 14.36
CA HIS A 560 -4.21 -0.99 15.11
C HIS A 560 -3.70 -1.55 16.43
N ALA A 561 -2.39 -1.74 16.60
CA ALA A 561 -1.81 -2.10 17.89
C ALA A 561 -1.96 -0.99 18.92
N GLU A 562 -2.09 0.27 18.47
CA GLU A 562 -2.32 1.45 19.33
C GLU A 562 -3.76 1.98 19.21
N THR A 563 -4.75 1.13 19.47
CA THR A 563 -6.18 1.43 19.27
C THR A 563 -6.63 2.75 19.88
N GLY A 564 -6.11 3.11 21.05
CA GLY A 564 -6.42 4.39 21.70
C GLY A 564 -5.87 5.61 20.96
N VAL A 565 -4.73 5.50 20.29
CA VAL A 565 -4.15 6.59 19.48
C VAL A 565 -4.94 6.73 18.17
N LEU A 566 -5.20 5.61 17.51
CA LEU A 566 -5.93 5.58 16.25
C LEU A 566 -7.36 6.11 16.39
N ALA A 567 -8.09 5.66 17.42
CA ALA A 567 -9.46 6.12 17.68
C ALA A 567 -9.53 7.62 17.96
N ARG A 568 -8.59 8.15 18.77
CA ARG A 568 -8.50 9.60 19.01
C ARG A 568 -8.22 10.37 17.73
N LEU A 569 -7.27 9.92 16.92
CA LEU A 569 -6.92 10.55 15.65
C LEU A 569 -8.14 10.62 14.70
N ARG A 570 -8.83 9.49 14.50
CA ARG A 570 -10.03 9.41 13.65
C ARG A 570 -11.08 10.41 14.10
N HIS A 571 -11.37 10.43 15.41
CA HIS A 571 -12.37 11.33 15.99
C HIS A 571 -11.94 12.81 15.87
N GLU A 572 -10.67 13.13 16.13
CA GLU A 572 -10.10 14.48 15.98
C GLU A 572 -10.25 14.98 14.52
N LEU A 573 -9.83 14.17 13.55
CA LEU A 573 -9.95 14.50 12.12
C LEU A 573 -11.41 14.72 11.71
N TRP A 574 -12.32 13.87 12.19
CA TRP A 574 -13.75 14.00 11.91
C TRP A 574 -14.37 15.26 12.55
N GLN A 575 -14.01 15.58 13.79
CA GLN A 575 -14.49 16.79 14.47
C GLN A 575 -14.00 18.07 13.78
N THR A 576 -12.75 18.07 13.32
CA THR A 576 -12.11 19.24 12.68
C THR A 576 -12.53 19.42 11.23
N ARG A 577 -13.38 18.54 10.66
CA ARG A 577 -13.82 18.62 9.28
C ARG A 577 -14.45 19.96 8.93
N PRO A 578 -14.28 20.46 7.68
CA PRO A 578 -14.92 21.69 7.22
C PRO A 578 -16.44 21.64 7.38
N ALA A 579 -17.04 22.78 7.68
CA ALA A 579 -18.49 22.90 7.75
C ALA A 579 -19.11 22.54 6.38
N GLY A 580 -20.15 21.68 6.40
CA GLY A 580 -20.78 21.19 5.18
C GLY A 580 -20.04 20.05 4.46
N ALA A 581 -18.94 19.52 5.05
CA ALA A 581 -18.30 18.32 4.52
C ALA A 581 -19.30 17.15 4.48
N ARG A 582 -19.31 16.44 3.35
CA ARG A 582 -20.15 15.26 3.14
C ARG A 582 -19.35 13.99 3.42
N PRO A 583 -19.98 12.91 3.91
CA PRO A 583 -19.35 11.62 3.99
C PRO A 583 -18.90 11.14 2.60
N PRO A 584 -17.92 10.24 2.51
CA PRO A 584 -17.51 9.68 1.23
C PRO A 584 -18.67 8.95 0.55
N SER A 585 -18.64 8.89 -0.78
CA SER A 585 -19.44 7.92 -1.52
C SER A 585 -18.91 6.52 -1.22
N VAL A 586 -19.77 5.61 -0.77
CA VAL A 586 -19.40 4.26 -0.41
C VAL A 586 -20.05 3.28 -1.36
N PHE A 587 -19.23 2.44 -1.98
CA PHE A 587 -19.68 1.29 -2.73
C PHE A 587 -19.30 0.01 -1.97
N ARG A 588 -20.31 -0.82 -1.68
CA ARG A 588 -20.11 -2.13 -1.07
C ARG A 588 -20.62 -3.19 -2.04
N GLY A 589 -19.71 -3.99 -2.55
CA GLY A 589 -20.03 -4.99 -3.57
C GLY A 589 -21.00 -6.08 -3.10
N TYR A 590 -21.17 -6.26 -1.80
CA TYR A 590 -22.07 -7.22 -1.19
C TYR A 590 -23.43 -6.63 -0.79
N GLU A 591 -23.62 -5.32 -0.83
CA GLU A 591 -24.90 -4.69 -0.49
C GLU A 591 -25.86 -4.70 -1.67
N GLY A 592 -27.07 -5.16 -1.45
CA GLY A 592 -28.18 -4.98 -2.38
C GLY A 592 -28.80 -3.58 -2.32
N ALA A 593 -29.87 -3.38 -3.03
CA ALA A 593 -30.54 -2.09 -3.10
C ALA A 593 -32.06 -2.23 -2.93
N ARG A 594 -32.66 -1.28 -2.21
CA ARG A 594 -34.12 -1.17 -2.03
C ARG A 594 -34.64 0.09 -2.68
N VAL A 595 -35.75 -0.02 -3.40
CA VAL A 595 -36.33 1.15 -4.09
C VAL A 595 -36.85 2.20 -3.12
N GLU A 596 -37.34 1.78 -1.95
CA GLU A 596 -37.86 2.67 -0.91
C GLU A 596 -36.77 3.59 -0.29
N GLU A 597 -35.52 3.15 -0.31
CA GLU A 597 -34.36 3.87 0.21
C GLU A 597 -33.68 4.76 -0.85
N ASP A 598 -34.16 4.68 -2.09
CA ASP A 598 -33.56 5.42 -3.20
C ASP A 598 -33.97 6.90 -3.17
N ALA A 599 -32.99 7.81 -3.25
CA ALA A 599 -33.23 9.24 -3.20
C ALA A 599 -34.06 9.75 -4.37
N THR A 600 -33.92 9.18 -5.57
CA THR A 600 -34.71 9.54 -6.75
C THR A 600 -36.16 9.11 -6.53
N PHE A 601 -36.39 7.90 -6.03
CA PHE A 601 -37.71 7.40 -5.68
C PHE A 601 -38.42 8.29 -4.66
N ALA A 602 -37.70 8.69 -3.60
CA ALA A 602 -38.22 9.61 -2.59
C ALA A 602 -38.58 10.97 -3.16
N GLY A 603 -37.89 11.40 -4.20
CA GLY A 603 -38.08 12.67 -4.91
C GLY A 603 -39.20 12.66 -5.97
N LEU A 604 -39.72 11.48 -6.38
CA LEU A 604 -40.77 11.40 -7.41
C LEU A 604 -42.07 12.11 -6.97
N ARG A 605 -42.67 12.83 -7.89
CA ARG A 605 -43.92 13.55 -7.68
C ARG A 605 -44.82 13.43 -8.90
N PRO A 606 -46.18 13.50 -8.74
CA PRO A 606 -47.11 13.50 -9.85
C PRO A 606 -46.93 14.67 -10.82
N GLY A 607 -47.27 14.48 -12.10
CA GLY A 607 -47.34 15.55 -13.12
C GLY A 607 -46.18 15.58 -14.11
N GLY A 608 -45.22 14.64 -14.03
CA GLY A 608 -44.10 14.53 -14.98
C GLY A 608 -44.55 14.06 -16.37
N ARG A 609 -44.10 14.74 -17.44
CA ARG A 609 -44.40 14.32 -18.83
C ARG A 609 -43.61 13.05 -19.23
N ARG A 610 -42.53 12.72 -18.56
CA ARG A 610 -41.66 11.58 -18.84
C ARG A 610 -41.51 10.74 -17.56
N PRO A 611 -42.41 9.84 -17.28
CA PRO A 611 -42.34 8.98 -16.10
C PRO A 611 -41.10 8.11 -16.12
N LEU A 612 -40.55 7.92 -14.96
CA LEU A 612 -39.32 7.16 -14.74
C LEU A 612 -39.65 5.80 -14.13
N ALA A 613 -39.18 4.73 -14.76
CA ALA A 613 -39.21 3.37 -14.22
C ALA A 613 -37.84 3.06 -13.60
N LEU A 614 -37.78 3.00 -12.28
CA LEU A 614 -36.56 2.69 -11.54
C LEU A 614 -36.39 1.19 -11.42
N VAL A 615 -35.19 0.67 -11.71
CA VAL A 615 -34.94 -0.78 -11.76
C VAL A 615 -33.78 -1.23 -10.88
N GLY A 616 -32.97 -0.30 -10.36
CA GLY A 616 -31.81 -0.61 -9.54
C GLY A 616 -30.97 0.62 -9.26
N ARG A 617 -29.74 0.39 -8.78
CA ARG A 617 -28.70 1.39 -8.57
C ARG A 617 -27.55 1.13 -9.54
N THR A 618 -27.04 2.17 -10.18
CA THR A 618 -25.87 2.04 -11.08
C THR A 618 -24.61 1.75 -10.28
N VAL A 619 -23.72 0.93 -10.85
CA VAL A 619 -22.39 0.68 -10.30
C VAL A 619 -21.46 1.79 -10.80
N ASP A 620 -21.53 2.93 -10.13
CA ASP A 620 -20.69 4.12 -10.36
C ASP A 620 -20.40 4.85 -9.03
N ILE A 621 -19.58 5.91 -9.08
CA ILE A 621 -19.17 6.65 -7.88
C ILE A 621 -20.34 7.28 -7.13
N ASP A 622 -21.33 7.77 -7.87
CA ASP A 622 -22.45 8.51 -7.28
C ASP A 622 -23.58 7.57 -6.85
N GLY A 623 -23.54 6.28 -7.23
CA GLY A 623 -24.57 5.29 -6.95
C GLY A 623 -25.94 5.76 -7.41
N THR A 624 -26.01 6.35 -8.62
CA THR A 624 -27.24 6.95 -9.14
C THR A 624 -28.28 5.87 -9.43
N SER A 625 -29.55 6.26 -9.43
CA SER A 625 -30.65 5.35 -9.74
C SER A 625 -30.56 4.89 -11.20
N ALA A 626 -30.63 3.58 -11.39
CA ALA A 626 -30.78 2.94 -12.70
C ALA A 626 -32.24 3.02 -13.11
N LEU A 627 -32.52 3.72 -14.20
CA LEU A 627 -33.88 4.04 -14.60
C LEU A 627 -34.07 4.09 -16.11
N PHE A 628 -35.32 3.97 -16.55
CA PHE A 628 -35.76 4.21 -17.92
C PHE A 628 -36.82 5.28 -17.95
N MET A 629 -36.77 6.12 -18.97
CA MET A 629 -37.87 7.06 -19.25
C MET A 629 -38.98 6.37 -20.06
N MET A 630 -40.19 6.29 -19.51
CA MET A 630 -41.38 5.72 -20.17
C MET A 630 -42.16 6.82 -20.86
N ASP A 631 -41.57 7.45 -21.86
CA ASP A 631 -42.17 8.47 -22.67
C ASP A 631 -42.88 7.88 -23.93
N THR A 632 -43.39 8.72 -24.81
CA THR A 632 -44.10 8.32 -26.01
C THR A 632 -43.22 7.90 -27.17
N SER A 633 -41.89 7.81 -26.98
CA SER A 633 -40.96 7.36 -28.01
C SER A 633 -41.17 5.89 -28.34
N PRO A 634 -40.93 5.45 -29.59
CA PRO A 634 -41.04 4.03 -29.96
C PRO A 634 -40.15 3.13 -29.11
N GLY A 635 -40.63 1.93 -28.82
CA GLY A 635 -39.87 0.93 -28.07
C GLY A 635 -39.76 1.19 -26.56
N ARG A 636 -40.40 2.18 -25.99
CA ARG A 636 -40.37 2.45 -24.55
C ARG A 636 -41.22 1.46 -23.77
N HIS A 637 -40.80 0.21 -23.83
CA HIS A 637 -41.26 -0.94 -23.05
C HIS A 637 -40.09 -1.50 -22.28
N LEU A 638 -40.36 -2.12 -21.13
CA LEU A 638 -39.35 -2.75 -20.28
C LEU A 638 -39.42 -4.28 -20.43
N ALA A 639 -38.31 -4.88 -20.83
CA ALA A 639 -38.10 -6.30 -20.70
C ALA A 639 -37.10 -6.61 -19.58
N VAL A 640 -37.50 -7.46 -18.65
CA VAL A 640 -36.60 -8.08 -17.69
C VAL A 640 -36.38 -9.54 -18.13
N VAL A 641 -35.11 -9.91 -18.34
CA VAL A 641 -34.78 -11.22 -18.92
C VAL A 641 -33.89 -11.99 -17.97
N GLY A 642 -34.24 -13.25 -17.76
CA GLY A 642 -33.53 -14.17 -16.91
C GLY A 642 -34.47 -15.11 -16.15
N THR A 643 -33.92 -16.16 -15.54
CA THR A 643 -34.71 -17.16 -14.77
C THR A 643 -34.86 -16.80 -13.30
N ALA A 644 -34.10 -15.80 -12.80
CA ALA A 644 -34.09 -15.41 -11.40
C ALA A 644 -35.40 -14.69 -11.01
N VAL A 645 -35.92 -15.05 -9.83
CA VAL A 645 -37.13 -14.41 -9.25
C VAL A 645 -36.92 -12.90 -9.00
N THR A 646 -35.70 -12.44 -8.86
CA THR A 646 -35.33 -11.01 -8.84
C THR A 646 -35.98 -10.22 -9.97
N ALA A 647 -36.36 -10.88 -11.10
CA ALA A 647 -37.10 -10.23 -12.20
C ALA A 647 -38.44 -9.64 -11.74
N ALA A 648 -39.15 -10.34 -10.87
CA ALA A 648 -40.40 -9.86 -10.30
C ALA A 648 -40.19 -8.63 -9.40
N GLU A 649 -39.09 -8.61 -8.63
CA GLU A 649 -38.73 -7.49 -7.78
C GLU A 649 -38.39 -6.23 -8.58
N VAL A 650 -37.65 -6.40 -9.69
CA VAL A 650 -37.33 -5.31 -10.63
C VAL A 650 -38.62 -4.74 -11.24
N LEU A 651 -39.58 -5.60 -11.66
CA LEU A 651 -40.88 -5.15 -12.17
C LEU A 651 -41.68 -4.43 -11.09
N ARG A 652 -41.67 -4.91 -9.84
CA ARG A 652 -42.28 -4.23 -8.69
C ARG A 652 -41.70 -2.82 -8.52
N ALA A 653 -40.38 -2.68 -8.45
CA ALA A 653 -39.71 -1.39 -8.27
C ALA A 653 -40.04 -0.42 -9.40
N ALA A 654 -40.01 -0.89 -10.65
CA ALA A 654 -40.40 -0.11 -11.82
C ALA A 654 -41.90 0.35 -11.73
N THR A 655 -42.80 -0.56 -11.35
CA THR A 655 -44.23 -0.28 -11.22
C THR A 655 -44.53 0.74 -10.12
N LEU A 656 -43.92 0.57 -8.92
CA LEU A 656 -44.11 1.52 -7.81
C LEU A 656 -43.52 2.90 -8.12
N SER A 657 -42.40 2.95 -8.81
CA SER A 657 -41.81 4.25 -9.21
C SER A 657 -42.69 4.96 -10.23
N LEU A 658 -43.29 4.24 -11.17
CA LEU A 658 -44.28 4.82 -12.12
C LEU A 658 -45.51 5.29 -11.38
N ALA A 659 -46.08 4.47 -10.49
CA ALA A 659 -47.28 4.82 -9.72
C ALA A 659 -47.10 6.15 -8.97
N ARG A 660 -45.97 6.35 -8.33
CA ARG A 660 -45.68 7.56 -7.53
C ARG A 660 -45.70 8.87 -8.36
N GLN A 661 -45.62 8.79 -9.68
CA GLN A 661 -45.58 9.94 -10.58
C GLN A 661 -46.94 10.28 -11.19
N HIS A 662 -47.99 9.57 -10.77
CA HIS A 662 -49.36 9.82 -11.22
C HIS A 662 -50.29 10.06 -10.03
N GLY A 663 -51.34 10.88 -10.23
CA GLY A 663 -52.37 11.06 -9.23
C GLY A 663 -53.30 9.83 -9.14
N PRO A 664 -54.03 9.69 -8.02
CA PRO A 664 -55.03 8.63 -7.85
C PRO A 664 -55.99 8.51 -9.04
N GLY A 665 -56.13 7.33 -9.62
CA GLY A 665 -57.03 7.06 -10.74
C GLY A 665 -56.63 7.63 -12.11
N GLU A 666 -55.50 8.37 -12.21
CA GLU A 666 -55.00 8.90 -13.49
C GLU A 666 -54.49 7.82 -14.45
N VAL A 667 -54.03 6.71 -13.93
CA VAL A 667 -53.46 5.60 -14.72
C VAL A 667 -54.04 4.28 -14.29
N ARG A 668 -54.01 3.31 -15.20
CA ARG A 668 -54.42 1.94 -14.97
C ARG A 668 -53.23 1.02 -14.94
N PHE A 669 -53.17 0.14 -13.93
CA PHE A 669 -52.18 -0.93 -13.83
C PHE A 669 -52.87 -2.26 -14.10
N LEU A 670 -52.39 -2.98 -15.12
CA LEU A 670 -52.86 -4.28 -15.54
C LEU A 670 -51.74 -5.31 -15.17
N LEU A 671 -51.96 -6.11 -14.14
CA LEU A 671 -50.97 -7.06 -13.60
C LEU A 671 -51.34 -8.48 -13.97
N ALA A 672 -50.42 -9.17 -14.64
CA ALA A 672 -50.59 -10.58 -15.01
C ALA A 672 -49.60 -11.48 -14.27
N PRO A 673 -49.96 -12.05 -13.11
CA PRO A 673 -49.12 -13.02 -12.38
C PRO A 673 -49.27 -14.41 -13.04
N LEU A 674 -48.39 -14.74 -13.95
CA LEU A 674 -48.48 -16.00 -14.73
C LEU A 674 -47.53 -17.09 -14.18
N VAL A 675 -46.73 -16.80 -13.18
CA VAL A 675 -45.80 -17.71 -12.52
C VAL A 675 -45.94 -17.62 -10.99
N ALA A 676 -46.11 -18.74 -10.31
CA ALA A 676 -46.35 -18.79 -8.88
C ALA A 676 -45.20 -18.17 -8.05
N ALA A 677 -43.95 -18.24 -8.55
CA ALA A 677 -42.80 -17.63 -7.90
C ALA A 677 -42.91 -16.10 -7.76
N ALA A 678 -43.81 -15.44 -8.49
CA ALA A 678 -44.04 -14.00 -8.40
C ALA A 678 -45.20 -13.62 -7.48
N ASP A 679 -46.01 -14.56 -6.99
CA ASP A 679 -47.30 -14.31 -6.32
C ASP A 679 -47.17 -13.34 -5.13
N THR A 680 -46.21 -13.59 -4.24
CA THR A 680 -45.98 -12.70 -3.07
C THR A 680 -45.56 -11.29 -3.47
N VAL A 681 -44.69 -11.14 -4.49
CA VAL A 681 -44.25 -9.84 -5.01
C VAL A 681 -45.40 -9.09 -5.66
N VAL A 682 -46.27 -9.81 -6.38
CA VAL A 682 -47.43 -9.24 -7.03
C VAL A 682 -48.49 -8.80 -6.00
N ASP A 683 -48.74 -9.63 -4.96
CA ASP A 683 -49.66 -9.27 -3.88
C ASP A 683 -49.25 -7.98 -3.16
N ASP A 684 -47.95 -7.86 -2.81
CA ASP A 684 -47.39 -6.64 -2.23
C ASP A 684 -47.49 -5.45 -3.17
N THR A 685 -47.25 -5.67 -4.47
CA THR A 685 -47.35 -4.60 -5.49
C THR A 685 -48.78 -4.11 -5.62
N VAL A 686 -49.77 -5.02 -5.68
CA VAL A 686 -51.18 -4.68 -5.74
C VAL A 686 -51.62 -3.90 -4.50
N ALA A 687 -51.23 -4.37 -3.30
CA ALA A 687 -51.52 -3.66 -2.05
C ALA A 687 -51.00 -2.25 -2.05
N ALA A 688 -49.76 -2.04 -2.48
CA ALA A 688 -49.14 -0.71 -2.55
C ALA A 688 -49.79 0.21 -3.59
N LEU A 689 -50.16 -0.32 -4.75
CA LEU A 689 -50.87 0.45 -5.79
C LEU A 689 -52.27 0.86 -5.34
N VAL A 690 -53.02 -0.03 -4.71
CA VAL A 690 -54.35 0.24 -4.18
C VAL A 690 -54.26 1.25 -3.05
N ALA A 691 -53.30 1.12 -2.15
CA ALA A 691 -53.05 2.12 -1.08
C ALA A 691 -52.73 3.51 -1.63
N ALA A 692 -52.05 3.58 -2.80
CA ALA A 692 -51.78 4.82 -3.52
C ALA A 692 -52.99 5.37 -4.31
N GLY A 693 -54.15 4.66 -4.34
CA GLY A 693 -55.40 5.07 -4.99
C GLY A 693 -55.43 4.81 -6.49
N HIS A 694 -54.60 3.91 -7.02
CA HIS A 694 -54.58 3.55 -8.43
C HIS A 694 -55.56 2.42 -8.75
N THR A 695 -56.06 2.40 -10.00
CA THR A 695 -56.86 1.32 -10.52
C THR A 695 -55.96 0.14 -10.90
N VAL A 696 -56.21 -1.01 -10.29
CA VAL A 696 -55.46 -2.25 -10.51
C VAL A 696 -56.42 -3.32 -11.03
N GLU A 697 -56.02 -4.01 -12.09
CA GLU A 697 -56.74 -5.15 -12.67
C GLU A 697 -55.80 -6.35 -12.71
N ARG A 698 -56.17 -7.48 -12.13
CA ARG A 698 -55.40 -8.76 -12.24
C ARG A 698 -55.90 -9.54 -13.43
N LEU A 699 -54.94 -10.06 -14.22
CA LEU A 699 -55.22 -10.81 -15.45
C LEU A 699 -54.63 -12.19 -15.38
N ASP A 700 -55.40 -13.22 -15.75
CA ASP A 700 -54.80 -14.51 -16.13
C ASP A 700 -54.33 -14.49 -17.59
N ALA A 701 -53.80 -15.61 -18.10
CA ALA A 701 -53.22 -15.71 -19.43
C ALA A 701 -54.23 -15.39 -20.56
N HIS A 702 -55.51 -15.77 -20.39
CA HIS A 702 -56.57 -15.55 -21.36
C HIS A 702 -57.03 -14.07 -21.32
N ALA A 703 -57.28 -13.54 -20.14
CA ALA A 703 -57.59 -12.14 -19.95
C ALA A 703 -56.46 -11.22 -20.44
N LEU A 704 -55.20 -11.62 -20.24
CA LEU A 704 -54.02 -10.91 -20.76
C LEU A 704 -54.06 -10.83 -22.30
N ARG A 705 -54.31 -11.99 -22.99
CA ARG A 705 -54.48 -12.05 -24.44
C ARG A 705 -55.54 -11.08 -24.91
N ASP A 706 -56.75 -11.17 -24.33
CA ASP A 706 -57.89 -10.37 -24.72
C ASP A 706 -57.63 -8.86 -24.52
N ARG A 707 -56.91 -8.54 -23.43
CA ARG A 707 -56.49 -7.17 -23.13
C ARG A 707 -55.46 -6.66 -24.13
N VAL A 708 -54.47 -7.46 -24.53
CA VAL A 708 -53.50 -7.10 -25.57
C VAL A 708 -54.18 -6.84 -26.91
N VAL A 709 -55.09 -7.73 -27.32
CA VAL A 709 -55.88 -7.53 -28.55
C VAL A 709 -56.68 -6.20 -28.50
N SER A 710 -57.35 -5.92 -27.37
CA SER A 710 -58.09 -4.68 -27.17
C SER A 710 -57.20 -3.43 -27.21
N LEU A 711 -56.02 -3.48 -26.56
CA LEU A 711 -55.06 -2.38 -26.53
C LEU A 711 -54.34 -2.16 -27.86
N ALA A 712 -54.20 -3.21 -28.68
CA ALA A 712 -53.62 -3.12 -30.03
C ALA A 712 -54.57 -2.53 -31.05
N ALA A 713 -55.89 -2.67 -30.84
CA ALA A 713 -56.88 -2.15 -31.76
C ALA A 713 -56.75 -0.61 -31.94
N PRO A 714 -56.85 -0.06 -33.14
CA PRO A 714 -56.85 1.37 -33.35
C PRO A 714 -58.08 2.00 -32.61
N PRO A 715 -57.94 3.22 -32.05
CA PRO A 715 -59.07 3.90 -31.44
C PRO A 715 -60.21 4.01 -32.47
N PRO A 716 -61.46 3.83 -32.05
CA PRO A 716 -62.60 3.98 -32.96
C PRO A 716 -62.49 5.35 -33.60
N GLY A 717 -62.40 5.39 -34.93
CA GLY A 717 -62.38 6.60 -35.69
C GLY A 717 -63.65 7.45 -35.38
N PRO A 718 -63.60 8.77 -35.51
CA PRO A 718 -64.81 9.59 -35.33
C PRO A 718 -65.90 9.06 -36.28
N ALA A 719 -67.05 8.60 -35.69
CA ALA A 719 -68.15 8.06 -36.46
C ALA A 719 -68.54 9.13 -37.52
N ALA A 720 -68.44 8.71 -38.79
CA ALA A 720 -68.95 9.53 -39.91
C ALA A 720 -70.48 9.57 -39.84
N SER A 721 -71.02 10.31 -38.90
CA SER A 721 -72.43 10.68 -38.88
C SER A 721 -72.54 12.12 -39.31
N GLY A 722 -72.70 12.29 -40.61
CA GLY A 722 -73.10 13.55 -41.16
C GLY A 722 -74.56 13.86 -40.77
N VAL A 723 -74.73 14.66 -39.73
CA VAL A 723 -75.86 15.54 -39.48
C VAL A 723 -75.41 16.64 -38.50
N PRO A 724 -75.48 17.94 -38.86
CA PRO A 724 -75.19 19.01 -37.92
C PRO A 724 -76.38 19.21 -36.98
N ALA A 725 -76.26 18.96 -35.70
CA ALA A 725 -77.23 19.34 -34.67
C ALA A 725 -76.82 20.72 -34.05
N PRO A 726 -77.77 21.54 -33.61
CA PRO A 726 -77.56 22.93 -33.22
C PRO A 726 -76.84 23.05 -31.86
N ALA A 727 -75.99 24.05 -31.78
CA ALA A 727 -75.21 24.41 -30.58
C ALA A 727 -76.14 24.84 -29.43
N THR A 728 -76.07 24.09 -28.30
CA THR A 728 -76.50 24.56 -26.98
C THR A 728 -75.78 23.78 -25.89
N SER A 729 -75.14 24.55 -25.03
CA SER A 729 -74.54 24.24 -23.68
C SER A 729 -73.28 23.45 -23.60
N PRO A 730 -72.36 23.89 -22.74
CA PRO A 730 -71.10 23.15 -22.48
C PRO A 730 -71.41 21.92 -21.62
N ALA A 731 -71.62 20.82 -22.30
CA ALA A 731 -71.64 19.50 -21.62
C ALA A 731 -70.24 19.09 -21.26
N THR A 732 -70.08 18.89 -19.99
CA THR A 732 -68.92 18.22 -19.32
C THR A 732 -68.50 17.00 -20.13
N LEU A 733 -67.28 17.03 -20.71
CA LEU A 733 -66.61 15.89 -21.30
C LEU A 733 -66.17 14.92 -20.18
N THR A 734 -67.06 14.09 -19.75
CA THR A 734 -66.70 12.88 -18.91
C THR A 734 -66.83 11.62 -19.79
N SER A 735 -65.87 11.40 -20.63
CA SER A 735 -65.61 10.06 -21.26
C SER A 735 -64.11 9.96 -21.67
N GLY A 736 -63.25 10.06 -20.72
CA GLY A 736 -61.83 9.73 -20.88
C GLY A 736 -61.49 8.62 -19.93
N GLY A 737 -61.34 7.41 -20.42
CA GLY A 737 -60.63 6.36 -19.69
C GLY A 737 -59.22 6.89 -19.33
N PRO A 738 -58.55 6.29 -18.37
CA PRO A 738 -57.23 6.76 -17.92
C PRO A 738 -56.29 6.92 -19.11
N ALA A 739 -55.60 8.08 -19.17
CA ALA A 739 -54.78 8.50 -20.30
C ALA A 739 -53.56 7.61 -20.53
N ARG A 740 -53.16 6.81 -19.54
CA ARG A 740 -52.05 5.86 -19.60
C ARG A 740 -52.39 4.51 -18.97
N SER A 741 -51.80 3.44 -19.54
CA SER A 741 -51.91 2.09 -19.02
C SER A 741 -50.56 1.40 -18.96
N TYR A 742 -50.29 0.80 -17.83
CA TYR A 742 -49.08 -0.02 -17.62
C TYR A 742 -49.49 -1.48 -17.52
N LEU A 743 -49.06 -2.27 -18.51
CA LEU A 743 -49.25 -3.70 -18.53
C LEU A 743 -48.03 -4.41 -17.94
N VAL A 744 -48.17 -5.00 -16.77
CA VAL A 744 -47.06 -5.63 -16.03
C VAL A 744 -47.27 -7.14 -16.05
N VAL A 745 -46.39 -7.87 -16.71
CA VAL A 745 -46.53 -9.32 -16.92
C VAL A 745 -45.39 -10.08 -16.24
N PHE A 746 -45.70 -10.85 -15.23
CA PHE A 746 -44.78 -11.66 -14.51
C PHE A 746 -44.74 -13.08 -15.11
N GLY A 747 -43.80 -13.31 -16.04
CA GLY A 747 -43.63 -14.57 -16.74
C GLY A 747 -44.32 -14.66 -18.08
N MET A 748 -43.96 -13.85 -19.05
CA MET A 748 -44.50 -13.85 -20.42
C MET A 748 -44.48 -15.23 -21.08
N ASP A 749 -43.48 -16.06 -20.81
CA ASP A 749 -43.36 -17.40 -21.38
C ASP A 749 -44.56 -18.30 -21.05
N ALA A 750 -45.25 -18.10 -19.92
CA ALA A 750 -46.41 -18.89 -19.52
C ALA A 750 -47.66 -18.59 -20.38
N ALA A 751 -47.70 -17.42 -21.01
CA ALA A 751 -48.78 -17.05 -21.95
C ALA A 751 -48.50 -17.47 -23.40
N SER A 752 -47.29 -17.98 -23.74
CA SER A 752 -46.89 -18.24 -25.14
C SER A 752 -47.88 -19.12 -25.91
N ALA A 753 -48.41 -20.20 -25.29
CA ALA A 753 -49.40 -21.09 -25.92
C ALA A 753 -50.73 -20.35 -26.22
N VAL A 754 -51.19 -19.50 -25.30
CA VAL A 754 -52.41 -18.70 -25.45
C VAL A 754 -52.25 -17.66 -26.53
N PHE A 755 -51.09 -17.02 -26.64
CA PHE A 755 -50.76 -16.05 -27.67
C PHE A 755 -50.55 -16.68 -29.05
N ALA A 756 -50.07 -17.90 -29.12
CA ALA A 756 -49.90 -18.66 -30.36
C ALA A 756 -51.22 -19.19 -30.97
N ALA A 757 -52.30 -19.27 -30.15
CA ALA A 757 -53.58 -19.71 -30.63
C ALA A 757 -54.13 -18.75 -31.70
N VAL A 758 -54.47 -19.32 -32.87
CA VAL A 758 -55.02 -18.56 -34.00
C VAL A 758 -56.50 -18.40 -33.80
N ASP A 759 -56.99 -17.21 -33.89
CA ASP A 759 -58.41 -16.88 -33.87
C ASP A 759 -59.06 -17.45 -35.14
N PRO A 760 -60.12 -18.32 -35.04
CA PRO A 760 -60.70 -18.98 -36.17
C PRO A 760 -61.46 -18.03 -37.13
N VAL A 761 -61.79 -16.79 -36.73
CA VAL A 761 -62.50 -15.80 -37.51
C VAL A 761 -61.54 -14.85 -38.24
N THR A 762 -60.54 -14.40 -37.53
CA THR A 762 -59.58 -13.41 -38.06
C THR A 762 -58.33 -14.02 -38.67
N PHE A 763 -58.12 -15.32 -38.43
CA PHE A 763 -56.90 -16.08 -38.78
C PHE A 763 -55.59 -15.42 -38.26
N ARG A 764 -55.69 -14.63 -37.20
CA ARG A 764 -54.53 -13.96 -36.60
C ARG A 764 -54.23 -14.56 -35.23
N SER A 765 -52.96 -14.57 -34.89
CA SER A 765 -52.54 -14.92 -33.54
C SER A 765 -52.40 -13.65 -32.70
N ALA A 766 -52.58 -13.77 -31.38
CA ALA A 766 -52.41 -12.65 -30.47
C ALA A 766 -50.93 -12.13 -30.39
N HIS A 767 -49.98 -12.89 -30.91
CA HIS A 767 -48.60 -12.40 -31.09
C HIS A 767 -48.53 -11.24 -32.10
N GLU A 768 -49.38 -11.23 -33.11
CA GLU A 768 -49.45 -10.11 -34.06
C GLU A 768 -49.92 -8.81 -33.38
N ASP A 769 -50.92 -8.97 -32.50
CA ASP A 769 -51.44 -7.85 -31.72
C ASP A 769 -50.45 -7.38 -30.67
N LEU A 770 -49.70 -8.29 -30.01
CA LEU A 770 -48.60 -7.94 -29.13
C LEU A 770 -47.53 -7.11 -29.85
N ARG A 771 -47.10 -7.54 -31.05
CA ARG A 771 -46.12 -6.79 -31.87
C ARG A 771 -46.65 -5.43 -32.29
N ALA A 772 -47.94 -5.32 -32.61
CA ALA A 772 -48.59 -4.06 -32.91
C ALA A 772 -48.62 -3.13 -31.69
N LEU A 773 -48.93 -3.67 -30.51
CA LEU A 773 -48.87 -2.97 -29.23
C LEU A 773 -47.46 -2.47 -28.93
N LEU A 774 -46.41 -3.28 -29.11
CA LEU A 774 -45.03 -2.89 -28.85
C LEU A 774 -44.58 -1.75 -29.77
N ARG A 775 -45.01 -1.71 -31.03
CA ARG A 775 -44.66 -0.64 -31.96
C ARG A 775 -45.43 0.66 -31.72
N GLN A 776 -46.72 0.57 -31.35
CA GLN A 776 -47.63 1.73 -31.36
C GLN A 776 -48.06 2.16 -29.94
N GLY A 777 -47.92 1.25 -28.96
CA GLY A 777 -48.40 1.47 -27.59
C GLY A 777 -47.82 2.73 -26.91
N PRO A 778 -46.50 2.94 -26.90
CA PRO A 778 -45.94 4.13 -26.26
C PRO A 778 -46.50 5.44 -26.74
N GLY A 779 -46.72 5.58 -28.05
CA GLY A 779 -47.38 6.76 -28.65
C GLY A 779 -48.82 6.99 -28.17
N ARG A 780 -49.47 5.94 -27.65
CA ARG A 780 -50.84 5.96 -27.11
C ARG A 780 -50.88 5.93 -25.58
N GLY A 781 -49.67 6.00 -24.91
CA GLY A 781 -49.57 5.94 -23.48
C GLY A 781 -49.71 4.52 -22.90
N VAL A 782 -49.49 3.49 -23.70
CA VAL A 782 -49.53 2.09 -23.25
C VAL A 782 -48.11 1.53 -23.22
N HIS A 783 -47.68 1.10 -22.04
CA HIS A 783 -46.33 0.53 -21.84
C HIS A 783 -46.41 -0.88 -21.29
N LEU A 784 -45.68 -1.80 -21.89
CA LEU A 784 -45.48 -3.16 -21.38
C LEU A 784 -44.23 -3.24 -20.53
N LEU A 785 -44.36 -3.81 -19.35
CA LEU A 785 -43.27 -4.22 -18.47
C LEU A 785 -43.37 -5.73 -18.32
N GLY A 786 -42.49 -6.49 -18.94
CA GLY A 786 -42.60 -7.95 -18.98
C GLY A 786 -41.32 -8.65 -18.49
N TRP A 787 -41.54 -9.82 -17.89
CA TRP A 787 -40.46 -10.75 -17.50
C TRP A 787 -40.46 -11.94 -18.46
N TRP A 788 -39.29 -12.20 -19.11
CA TRP A 788 -39.02 -13.36 -19.95
C TRP A 788 -37.89 -14.21 -19.35
N ARG A 789 -38.03 -15.55 -19.47
CA ARG A 789 -36.99 -16.46 -18.95
C ARG A 789 -35.66 -16.42 -19.71
N GLY A 790 -35.66 -15.89 -20.94
CA GLY A 790 -34.45 -15.81 -21.77
C GLY A 790 -34.62 -14.92 -23.01
N LEU A 791 -33.51 -14.47 -23.57
CA LEU A 791 -33.48 -13.60 -24.76
C LEU A 791 -34.10 -14.26 -26.00
N ARG A 792 -34.02 -15.59 -26.14
CA ARG A 792 -34.63 -16.31 -27.24
C ARG A 792 -36.15 -16.18 -27.21
N ARG A 793 -36.75 -16.32 -26.02
CA ARG A 793 -38.20 -16.18 -25.85
C ARG A 793 -38.68 -14.75 -26.16
N LEU A 794 -37.95 -13.77 -25.66
CA LEU A 794 -38.21 -12.38 -26.02
C LEU A 794 -38.12 -12.18 -27.55
N ALA A 795 -37.13 -12.72 -28.20
CA ALA A 795 -36.97 -12.61 -29.65
C ALA A 795 -38.12 -13.30 -30.44
N ASP A 796 -38.58 -14.46 -29.95
CA ASP A 796 -39.73 -15.17 -30.55
C ASP A 796 -41.01 -14.33 -30.50
N ASP A 797 -41.32 -13.73 -29.35
CA ASP A 797 -42.47 -12.82 -29.18
C ASP A 797 -42.36 -11.58 -30.03
N LEU A 798 -41.17 -11.02 -30.20
CA LEU A 798 -40.90 -9.89 -31.09
C LEU A 798 -41.00 -10.26 -32.57
N GLY A 799 -40.99 -11.56 -32.92
CA GLY A 799 -40.98 -12.04 -34.31
C GLY A 799 -39.59 -11.99 -34.95
N GLY A 800 -38.56 -12.03 -34.17
CA GLY A 800 -37.15 -12.09 -34.55
C GLY A 800 -36.31 -10.93 -33.99
N THR A 801 -35.00 -11.13 -33.98
CA THR A 801 -34.04 -10.16 -33.43
C THR A 801 -33.97 -8.86 -34.21
N GLN A 802 -34.47 -8.80 -35.45
CA GLN A 802 -34.57 -7.58 -36.23
C GLN A 802 -35.56 -6.55 -35.62
N ASN A 803 -36.49 -7.02 -34.79
CA ASN A 803 -37.50 -6.18 -34.13
C ASN A 803 -37.14 -5.82 -32.69
N ARG A 804 -35.88 -6.04 -32.30
CA ARG A 804 -35.41 -5.81 -30.92
C ARG A 804 -35.57 -4.37 -30.43
N ASP A 805 -35.68 -3.42 -31.34
CA ASP A 805 -35.88 -2.02 -31.00
C ASP A 805 -37.33 -1.69 -30.61
N ASP A 806 -38.32 -2.63 -30.86
CA ASP A 806 -39.67 -2.53 -30.38
C ASP A 806 -39.75 -2.60 -28.84
N VAL A 807 -38.69 -3.11 -28.16
CA VAL A 807 -38.48 -3.07 -26.72
C VAL A 807 -37.09 -2.54 -26.41
N ALA A 808 -36.99 -1.22 -26.19
CA ALA A 808 -35.71 -0.51 -26.07
C ALA A 808 -35.09 -0.56 -24.66
N CYS A 809 -35.91 -0.81 -23.63
CA CYS A 809 -35.45 -0.87 -22.25
C CYS A 809 -35.32 -2.33 -21.80
N LEU A 810 -34.08 -2.78 -21.47
CA LEU A 810 -33.81 -4.14 -21.11
C LEU A 810 -33.00 -4.21 -19.79
N VAL A 811 -33.43 -5.10 -18.91
CA VAL A 811 -32.66 -5.54 -17.73
C VAL A 811 -32.38 -7.03 -17.88
N ALA A 812 -31.09 -7.38 -18.03
CA ALA A 812 -30.64 -8.76 -18.12
C ALA A 812 -30.05 -9.21 -16.77
N LEU A 813 -30.66 -10.21 -16.15
CA LEU A 813 -30.24 -10.77 -14.88
C LEU A 813 -29.20 -11.89 -15.09
N ASN A 814 -29.55 -13.14 -14.89
CA ASN A 814 -28.67 -14.28 -15.07
C ASN A 814 -28.49 -14.70 -16.55
N VAL A 815 -28.14 -13.76 -17.40
CA VAL A 815 -27.84 -13.90 -18.82
C VAL A 815 -26.38 -13.58 -19.06
N THR A 816 -25.65 -14.43 -19.81
CA THR A 816 -24.23 -14.16 -20.08
C THR A 816 -24.02 -12.97 -21.02
N GLY A 817 -22.85 -12.30 -20.87
CA GLY A 817 -22.51 -11.22 -21.78
C GLY A 817 -22.49 -11.63 -23.25
N ALA A 818 -22.07 -12.86 -23.56
CA ALA A 818 -22.05 -13.42 -24.91
C ALA A 818 -23.46 -13.56 -25.50
N GLU A 819 -24.43 -14.08 -24.73
CA GLU A 819 -25.84 -14.21 -25.16
C GLU A 819 -26.47 -12.83 -25.38
N LEU A 820 -26.23 -11.89 -24.44
CA LEU A 820 -26.74 -10.54 -24.57
C LEU A 820 -26.09 -9.81 -25.74
N GLY A 821 -24.78 -9.97 -25.93
CA GLY A 821 -24.03 -9.41 -27.06
C GLY A 821 -24.58 -9.88 -28.41
N LEU A 822 -24.88 -11.17 -28.54
CA LEU A 822 -25.49 -11.73 -29.74
C LEU A 822 -26.87 -11.11 -30.01
N HIS A 823 -27.71 -10.97 -29.00
CA HIS A 823 -29.03 -10.33 -29.12
C HIS A 823 -28.89 -8.83 -29.50
N LEU A 824 -27.92 -8.12 -28.92
CA LEU A 824 -27.71 -6.69 -29.20
C LEU A 824 -26.93 -6.41 -30.47
N GLY A 825 -26.28 -7.40 -31.05
CA GLY A 825 -25.34 -7.24 -32.16
C GLY A 825 -24.03 -6.56 -31.74
N VAL A 826 -23.61 -6.72 -30.50
CA VAL A 826 -22.36 -6.18 -29.92
C VAL A 826 -21.40 -7.32 -29.66
N HIS A 827 -20.16 -7.19 -30.15
CA HIS A 827 -19.10 -8.15 -29.88
C HIS A 827 -18.37 -7.79 -28.58
N ASP A 828 -17.80 -8.79 -27.91
CA ASP A 828 -16.93 -8.64 -26.71
C ASP A 828 -17.62 -8.07 -25.44
N LEU A 829 -18.91 -8.32 -25.24
CA LEU A 829 -19.57 -8.04 -23.98
C LEU A 829 -19.20 -9.14 -22.96
N ALA A 830 -18.15 -8.89 -22.19
CA ALA A 830 -17.69 -9.83 -21.18
C ALA A 830 -18.41 -9.59 -19.86
N TYR A 831 -19.40 -10.41 -19.57
CA TYR A 831 -20.11 -10.41 -18.30
C TYR A 831 -20.46 -11.85 -17.93
N GLN A 832 -20.19 -12.21 -16.69
CA GLN A 832 -20.66 -13.46 -16.08
C GLN A 832 -21.77 -13.12 -15.11
N PRO A 833 -22.91 -13.81 -15.19
CA PRO A 833 -24.05 -13.55 -14.32
C PRO A 833 -23.70 -13.73 -12.84
N ARG A 834 -24.23 -12.85 -12.00
CA ARG A 834 -24.19 -12.95 -10.54
C ARG A 834 -25.59 -12.67 -10.01
N ALA A 835 -25.97 -13.33 -8.92
CA ALA A 835 -27.33 -13.29 -8.36
C ALA A 835 -27.73 -11.84 -7.97
N ASP A 836 -26.77 -11.05 -7.54
CA ASP A 836 -26.94 -9.68 -7.04
C ASP A 836 -26.68 -8.57 -8.07
N ARG A 837 -26.46 -8.93 -9.35
CA ARG A 837 -26.16 -7.98 -10.44
C ARG A 837 -27.04 -8.21 -11.66
N ALA A 838 -27.24 -7.12 -12.39
CA ALA A 838 -27.91 -7.13 -13.69
C ALA A 838 -27.26 -6.17 -14.67
N LEU A 839 -27.44 -6.42 -15.96
CA LEU A 839 -27.06 -5.47 -17.01
C LEU A 839 -28.30 -4.67 -17.44
N LEU A 840 -28.20 -3.36 -17.33
CA LEU A 840 -29.16 -2.41 -17.85
C LEU A 840 -28.75 -1.99 -19.27
N VAL A 841 -29.68 -2.12 -20.22
CA VAL A 841 -29.48 -1.69 -21.61
C VAL A 841 -30.58 -0.75 -22.00
N ASP A 842 -30.24 0.50 -22.30
CA ASP A 842 -31.12 1.41 -23.02
C ASP A 842 -30.64 1.51 -24.47
N ARG A 843 -31.42 0.99 -25.38
CA ARG A 843 -31.08 0.95 -26.80
C ARG A 843 -31.04 2.32 -27.47
N HIS A 844 -31.75 3.30 -26.92
CA HIS A 844 -31.67 4.67 -27.40
C HIS A 844 -30.34 5.34 -27.05
N ASP A 845 -29.77 5.00 -25.88
CA ASP A 845 -28.47 5.51 -25.43
C ASP A 845 -27.31 4.67 -25.92
N GLN A 846 -27.57 3.47 -26.46
CA GLN A 846 -26.57 2.46 -26.90
C GLN A 846 -25.54 2.13 -25.80
N ARG A 847 -25.95 2.12 -24.52
CA ARG A 847 -25.08 1.86 -23.37
C ARG A 847 -25.54 0.62 -22.63
N VAL A 848 -24.55 -0.18 -22.25
CA VAL A 848 -24.71 -1.28 -21.30
C VAL A 848 -24.07 -0.86 -19.99
N ARG A 849 -24.81 -0.97 -18.88
CA ARG A 849 -24.33 -0.59 -17.54
C ARG A 849 -24.57 -1.73 -16.58
N LEU A 850 -23.62 -1.97 -15.68
CA LEU A 850 -23.84 -2.85 -14.53
C LEU A 850 -24.68 -2.12 -13.49
N ILE A 851 -25.66 -2.83 -12.93
CA ILE A 851 -26.55 -2.31 -11.88
C ILE A 851 -26.69 -3.34 -10.75
N VAL A 852 -27.00 -2.84 -9.57
CA VAL A 852 -27.52 -3.59 -8.45
C VAL A 852 -29.05 -3.51 -8.56
N PRO A 853 -29.79 -4.59 -8.88
CA PRO A 853 -31.24 -4.54 -9.03
C PRO A 853 -31.92 -4.22 -7.70
N PHE A 854 -33.04 -3.54 -7.72
CA PHE A 854 -33.86 -3.32 -6.53
C PHE A 854 -34.59 -4.60 -6.12
N THR A 855 -34.45 -4.94 -4.84
CA THR A 855 -35.15 -6.05 -4.19
C THR A 855 -35.85 -5.57 -2.93
N ARG A 856 -36.86 -6.32 -2.41
CA ARG A 856 -37.57 -5.93 -1.19
C ARG A 856 -36.68 -5.97 0.05
N ASP A 857 -35.86 -7.01 0.16
CA ASP A 857 -35.04 -7.25 1.34
C ASP A 857 -33.61 -6.65 1.22
N GLY A 858 -33.29 -6.03 0.07
CA GLY A 858 -31.95 -5.53 -0.20
C GLY A 858 -30.93 -6.65 -0.50
N HIS A 859 -31.37 -7.90 -0.58
CA HIS A 859 -30.55 -9.04 -0.99
C HIS A 859 -31.28 -9.84 -2.05
N PRO A 860 -30.58 -10.52 -2.96
CA PRO A 860 -31.22 -11.48 -3.84
C PRO A 860 -31.87 -12.60 -3.00
N PRO A 861 -33.02 -13.15 -3.40
CA PRO A 861 -33.61 -14.30 -2.73
C PRO A 861 -32.61 -15.46 -2.79
N ASP A 862 -32.40 -16.15 -1.66
CA ASP A 862 -31.54 -17.33 -1.58
C ASP A 862 -31.97 -18.35 -2.63
N GLU A 863 -31.04 -18.92 -3.40
CA GLU A 863 -31.30 -19.91 -4.44
C GLU A 863 -31.82 -21.26 -3.88
N GLU A 864 -31.93 -21.42 -2.56
CA GLU A 864 -32.36 -22.63 -1.85
C GLU A 864 -33.81 -22.60 -1.31
N SER A 865 -34.66 -21.65 -1.71
CA SER A 865 -36.07 -21.63 -1.26
C SER A 865 -37.08 -21.91 -2.41
#